data_d7cc212bf8d018891c364a64903c02a9
#
_entry.id   d7cc212bf8d018891c364a64903c02a9
#
_cell.length_a   1.000
_cell.length_b   1.000
_cell.length_c   1.000
_cell.angle_alpha   90.00
_cell.angle_beta   90.00
_cell.angle_gamma   90.00
#
_symmetry.space_group_name_H-M   'P 1'
#
loop_
_entity.id
_entity.type
_entity.pdbx_description
1 polymer ?
#
loop_
_entity_poly.entity_id
_entity_poly.type
_entity_poly.pdbx_seq_one_letter_code
_entity_poly.pdbx_strand_id
1 'polypeptide(L)'
;MHDAVRRAGVESEEELDAGALARVAEDCRAMLAEEDALPPENARAQIATALAAMAQAWSGPGGQARRAARGGEASAGLAVIVQVMALGLGGGAEALAGAGVAGFRSETTGERRLAGRFLAEAQGEEALMGLRTPLLLTVSERLAEGQRQPSLEERAPAVTEALAAAGRRLEDKLAEDFALDFTLEAGRLQITELRPAKQSARAAVRLATDLATRGAITRADALRRIDPSALEAHLHPTIDESAPRDLIGQGLPASPGAASGPLVFTPEAAEVAAAGGNAAILALVETSPEDIRGMHAALGVVTVRGGMTSHAAVVARGLGKPCVVGAKTLRLSKREPALLTAEGRRFEEGDIVTVDGGSGQVIAGAVETRAPELTGAFARLMGWADETRRLGVRANADTGADARVAAGFEAAGIGLCRTEHMFFQGGRITPMRRMILAGNGEDRRAALDELHPMQRSDFTELFRAMPGLPVVIRLLDPPLHEFLPHGQAEIAELGRTLGLGEDEVLMRARELAEFNPMLGKRGCRVGIAYPEIYEMQVRAILEAAIDAREEDGQPVVPEIMIPLVSAVRELALLRERIDSVAEAVRAERETMVDYSVGVMLETPRACLRAGEIARLADFISFGTNDLTQMTYGLSRDDAGRFMPDYVTQGIYEHDPFHSLDHDGVGELMQIAAERARAVKPDISVGLCGEQGADPSSVEFCERAGFDYVSCSPYRVPIARFAAAQAAIGRSSDL
;
A
#
# COMPACT_ATOMS: atom_id res chain seq x y z
N MET A 1 16.52 49.76 6.60
CA MET A 1 17.06 48.89 7.61
C MET A 1 18.59 48.67 7.42
N HIS A 2 19.08 48.08 6.34
CA HIS A 2 20.54 47.88 6.09
C HIS A 2 21.43 49.12 6.24
N ASP A 3 20.95 50.29 5.83
CA ASP A 3 21.69 51.55 6.02
C ASP A 3 21.73 52.03 7.49
N ALA A 4 20.71 51.70 8.27
CA ALA A 4 20.69 51.98 9.69
C ALA A 4 21.67 51.12 10.49
N VAL A 5 21.72 49.81 10.17
CA VAL A 5 22.72 48.85 10.70
C VAL A 5 24.11 49.33 10.44
N ARG A 6 24.42 49.74 9.17
CA ARG A 6 25.70 50.28 8.78
C ARG A 6 26.08 51.57 9.48
N ARG A 7 25.12 52.51 9.66
CA ARG A 7 25.31 53.78 10.36
C ARG A 7 25.51 53.60 11.87
N ALA A 8 24.87 52.61 12.47
CA ALA A 8 24.97 52.27 13.87
C ALA A 8 26.27 51.47 14.18
N GLY A 9 26.95 50.88 13.17
CA GLY A 9 28.15 50.09 13.36
C GLY A 9 27.87 48.75 14.06
N VAL A 10 26.66 48.21 13.95
CA VAL A 10 26.22 46.95 14.55
C VAL A 10 26.22 45.86 13.47
N GLU A 11 26.22 44.60 13.88
CA GLU A 11 26.30 43.46 12.95
C GLU A 11 24.91 43.03 12.42
N SER A 12 23.82 43.33 13.19
CA SER A 12 22.46 42.94 12.83
C SER A 12 21.43 44.05 13.14
N GLU A 13 20.24 43.93 12.57
CA GLU A 13 19.12 44.82 12.79
C GLU A 13 18.61 44.76 14.25
N GLU A 14 18.85 43.64 14.93
CA GLU A 14 18.45 43.38 16.31
C GLU A 14 19.27 44.20 17.33
N GLU A 15 20.46 44.62 16.94
CA GLU A 15 21.34 45.43 17.79
C GLU A 15 21.09 46.94 17.69
N LEU A 16 20.13 47.35 16.84
CA LEU A 16 19.76 48.76 16.72
C LEU A 16 19.06 49.24 17.97
N ASP A 17 19.55 50.38 18.51
CA ASP A 17 18.92 51.02 19.64
C ASP A 17 17.58 51.70 19.26
N ALA A 18 16.78 52.06 20.26
CA ALA A 18 15.50 52.72 20.03
C ALA A 18 15.61 54.05 19.27
N GLY A 19 16.71 54.75 19.41
CA GLY A 19 16.99 55.99 18.67
C GLY A 19 17.29 55.74 17.18
N ALA A 20 18.01 54.67 16.87
CA ALA A 20 18.27 54.25 15.48
C ALA A 20 16.96 53.79 14.80
N LEU A 21 16.14 53.01 15.50
CA LEU A 21 14.84 52.54 15.01
C LEU A 21 13.85 53.70 14.81
N ALA A 22 13.85 54.70 15.70
CA ALA A 22 13.00 55.91 15.54
C ALA A 22 13.39 56.68 14.27
N ARG A 23 14.68 56.82 13.98
CA ARG A 23 15.16 57.47 12.71
C ARG A 23 14.74 56.66 11.47
N VAL A 24 14.84 55.33 11.50
CA VAL A 24 14.35 54.50 10.40
C VAL A 24 12.85 54.70 10.19
N ALA A 25 12.07 54.76 11.25
CA ALA A 25 10.63 54.99 11.16
C ALA A 25 10.29 56.37 10.61
N GLU A 26 11.09 57.40 10.93
CA GLU A 26 10.96 58.75 10.37
C GLU A 26 11.32 58.77 8.85
N ASP A 27 12.43 58.13 8.49
CA ASP A 27 12.84 58.00 7.09
C ASP A 27 11.74 57.26 6.25
N CYS A 28 11.20 56.17 6.78
CA CYS A 28 10.10 55.42 6.11
C CYS A 28 8.82 56.33 5.98
N ARG A 29 8.48 57.08 7.02
CA ARG A 29 7.34 58.03 6.93
C ARG A 29 7.54 59.10 5.87
N ALA A 30 8.75 59.63 5.77
CA ALA A 30 9.07 60.63 4.76
C ALA A 30 8.92 60.03 3.32
N MET A 31 9.43 58.82 3.09
CA MET A 31 9.28 58.16 1.81
C MET A 31 7.81 57.85 1.46
N LEU A 32 7.01 57.40 2.41
CA LEU A 32 5.58 57.14 2.22
C LEU A 32 4.79 58.44 1.99
N ALA A 33 5.24 59.56 2.56
CA ALA A 33 4.64 60.88 2.32
C ALA A 33 4.88 61.38 0.91
N GLU A 34 6.08 61.14 0.34
CA GLU A 34 6.41 61.47 -1.03
C GLU A 34 5.54 60.68 -2.06
N GLU A 35 5.14 59.47 -1.72
CA GLU A 35 4.29 58.58 -2.53
C GLU A 35 2.79 58.74 -2.22
N ASP A 36 2.38 59.68 -1.38
CA ASP A 36 0.98 59.86 -0.90
C ASP A 36 0.39 58.55 -0.30
N ALA A 37 1.23 57.73 0.33
CA ALA A 37 0.92 56.40 0.83
C ALA A 37 0.95 56.30 2.38
N LEU A 38 0.93 57.45 3.10
CA LEU A 38 0.91 57.46 4.55
C LEU A 38 -0.32 56.76 5.10
N PRO A 39 -0.17 55.82 6.06
CA PRO A 39 -1.30 55.22 6.74
C PRO A 39 -2.08 56.27 7.50
N PRO A 40 -3.44 56.15 7.58
CA PRO A 40 -4.25 57.09 8.41
C PRO A 40 -3.83 57.10 9.85
N GLU A 41 -3.92 58.26 10.53
CA GLU A 41 -3.52 58.41 11.92
C GLU A 41 -4.51 57.76 12.92
N ASN A 42 -5.79 57.69 12.55
CA ASN A 42 -6.80 57.12 13.47
C ASN A 42 -7.09 55.63 13.15
N ALA A 43 -7.30 54.83 14.18
CA ALA A 43 -7.51 53.39 14.09
C ALA A 43 -8.72 53.01 13.21
N ARG A 44 -9.79 53.80 13.19
CA ARG A 44 -10.97 53.49 12.37
C ARG A 44 -10.67 53.62 10.88
N ALA A 45 -9.92 54.67 10.48
CA ALA A 45 -9.49 54.86 9.10
C ALA A 45 -8.46 53.81 8.70
N GLN A 46 -7.54 53.37 9.60
CA GLN A 46 -6.61 52.30 9.32
C GLN A 46 -7.33 50.97 9.07
N ILE A 47 -8.34 50.64 9.86
CA ILE A 47 -9.19 49.45 9.63
C ILE A 47 -9.91 49.53 8.28
N ALA A 48 -10.49 50.70 7.93
CA ALA A 48 -11.18 50.89 6.67
C ALA A 48 -10.24 50.71 5.46
N THR A 49 -9.01 51.25 5.53
CA THR A 49 -7.98 51.07 4.52
C THR A 49 -7.55 49.62 4.39
N ALA A 50 -7.32 48.94 5.49
CA ALA A 50 -6.96 47.50 5.52
C ALA A 50 -8.08 46.65 4.90
N LEU A 51 -9.35 46.87 5.26
CA LEU A 51 -10.49 46.16 4.67
C LEU A 51 -10.62 46.38 3.17
N ALA A 52 -10.40 47.63 2.69
CA ALA A 52 -10.41 47.94 1.26
C ALA A 52 -9.28 47.21 0.51
N ALA A 53 -8.08 47.19 1.07
CA ALA A 53 -6.94 46.48 0.50
C ALA A 53 -7.17 44.96 0.45
N MET A 54 -7.74 44.36 1.52
CA MET A 54 -8.10 42.93 1.57
C MET A 54 -9.17 42.60 0.53
N ALA A 55 -10.21 43.43 0.37
CA ALA A 55 -11.25 43.22 -0.63
C ALA A 55 -10.71 43.32 -2.07
N GLN A 56 -9.80 44.25 -2.31
CA GLN A 56 -9.13 44.38 -3.58
C GLN A 56 -8.22 43.18 -3.90
N ALA A 57 -7.43 42.73 -2.93
CA ALA A 57 -6.59 41.55 -3.08
C ALA A 57 -7.41 40.28 -3.30
N TRP A 58 -8.55 40.13 -2.60
CA TRP A 58 -9.48 39.03 -2.76
C TRP A 58 -10.08 38.98 -4.17
N SER A 59 -10.50 40.12 -4.71
CA SER A 59 -11.13 40.23 -6.01
C SER A 59 -10.13 40.26 -7.18
N GLY A 60 -8.86 40.45 -6.90
CA GLY A 60 -7.78 40.50 -7.89
C GLY A 60 -7.41 39.14 -8.47
N PRO A 61 -6.66 39.13 -9.62
CA PRO A 61 -6.28 37.88 -10.31
C PRO A 61 -5.58 36.83 -9.39
N GLY A 62 -4.70 37.27 -8.51
CA GLY A 62 -3.97 36.43 -7.59
C GLY A 62 -4.89 35.77 -6.52
N GLY A 63 -5.91 36.49 -6.06
CA GLY A 63 -6.92 35.97 -5.14
C GLY A 63 -7.82 34.94 -5.82
N GLN A 64 -8.23 35.21 -7.06
CA GLN A 64 -9.03 34.31 -7.87
C GLN A 64 -8.27 33.00 -8.17
N ALA A 65 -7.01 33.09 -8.59
CA ALA A 65 -6.15 31.93 -8.87
C ALA A 65 -5.96 31.03 -7.62
N ARG A 66 -5.74 31.65 -6.45
CA ARG A 66 -5.61 30.89 -5.19
C ARG A 66 -6.90 30.19 -4.77
N ARG A 67 -8.08 30.77 -4.99
CA ARG A 67 -9.36 30.10 -4.73
C ARG A 67 -9.59 28.95 -5.68
N ALA A 68 -9.34 29.14 -6.97
CA ALA A 68 -9.45 28.08 -7.97
C ALA A 68 -8.54 26.89 -7.65
N ALA A 69 -7.29 27.14 -7.25
CA ALA A 69 -6.34 26.09 -6.86
C ALA A 69 -6.76 25.31 -5.60
N ARG A 70 -7.65 25.85 -4.77
CA ARG A 70 -8.18 25.21 -3.56
C ARG A 70 -9.59 24.61 -3.73
N GLY A 71 -10.11 24.56 -4.97
CA GLY A 71 -11.47 24.08 -5.25
C GLY A 71 -12.58 24.99 -4.70
N GLY A 72 -12.27 26.24 -4.35
CA GLY A 72 -13.25 27.21 -3.83
C GLY A 72 -14.10 27.82 -4.95
N GLU A 73 -15.38 28.08 -4.63
CA GLU A 73 -16.29 28.75 -5.57
C GLU A 73 -15.81 30.16 -5.93
N ALA A 74 -15.91 30.52 -7.20
CA ALA A 74 -15.53 31.84 -7.70
C ALA A 74 -16.37 32.98 -7.04
N SER A 75 -17.58 32.66 -6.60
CA SER A 75 -18.55 33.56 -5.96
C SER A 75 -18.35 33.70 -4.42
N ALA A 76 -17.42 32.97 -3.82
CA ALA A 76 -17.20 33.00 -2.37
C ALA A 76 -16.84 34.41 -1.90
N GLY A 77 -17.59 34.92 -0.90
CA GLY A 77 -17.35 36.21 -0.27
C GLY A 77 -16.12 36.20 0.64
N LEU A 78 -15.66 37.39 1.03
CA LEU A 78 -14.61 37.57 2.03
C LEU A 78 -15.23 37.84 3.42
N ALA A 79 -14.93 36.97 4.40
CA ALA A 79 -15.19 37.27 5.80
C ALA A 79 -13.92 37.83 6.45
N VAL A 80 -14.08 38.85 7.28
CA VAL A 80 -12.97 39.52 7.97
C VAL A 80 -13.21 39.52 9.49
N ILE A 81 -12.19 39.10 10.23
CA ILE A 81 -12.18 39.19 11.70
C ILE A 81 -11.24 40.31 12.10
N VAL A 82 -11.74 41.21 12.92
CA VAL A 82 -10.95 42.28 13.54
C VAL A 82 -10.81 41.97 15.02
N GLN A 83 -9.60 41.81 15.51
CA GLN A 83 -9.32 41.45 16.89
C GLN A 83 -8.13 42.24 17.45
N VAL A 84 -8.03 42.33 18.77
CA VAL A 84 -6.87 42.90 19.43
C VAL A 84 -5.66 42.00 19.20
N MET A 85 -4.53 42.61 18.83
CA MET A 85 -3.28 41.89 18.63
C MET A 85 -2.50 41.78 19.93
N ALA A 86 -2.07 40.56 20.28
CA ALA A 86 -1.10 40.38 21.35
C ALA A 86 0.30 40.76 20.85
N LEU A 87 1.04 41.52 21.65
CA LEU A 87 2.36 42.02 21.26
C LEU A 87 3.47 41.17 21.90
N GLY A 88 4.22 40.47 21.06
CA GLY A 88 5.39 39.71 21.48
C GLY A 88 6.68 40.55 21.66
N LEU A 89 6.53 41.86 21.82
CA LEU A 89 7.62 42.84 21.92
C LEU A 89 7.54 43.63 23.21
N GLY A 90 8.67 44.17 23.68
CA GLY A 90 8.71 45.11 24.78
C GLY A 90 8.66 44.48 26.18
N GLY A 91 9.12 43.24 26.35
CA GLY A 91 9.13 42.54 27.63
C GLY A 91 10.04 43.13 28.72
N GLY A 92 11.03 43.91 28.34
CA GLY A 92 12.01 44.45 29.28
C GLY A 92 12.86 43.38 30.00
N ALA A 93 13.63 43.79 31.01
CA ALA A 93 14.55 42.87 31.70
C ALA A 93 13.87 41.82 32.60
N GLU A 94 12.61 42.09 33.04
CA GLU A 94 11.91 41.25 34.03
C GLU A 94 10.75 40.42 33.46
N ALA A 95 10.22 40.75 32.26
CA ALA A 95 9.10 40.05 31.67
C ALA A 95 9.38 39.56 30.26
N LEU A 96 9.32 38.24 30.06
CA LEU A 96 9.55 37.61 28.76
C LEU A 96 8.42 37.96 27.79
N ALA A 97 8.79 38.52 26.62
CA ALA A 97 7.89 38.74 25.48
C ALA A 97 8.39 37.95 24.27
N GLY A 98 7.49 37.58 23.37
CA GLY A 98 7.85 36.82 22.17
C GLY A 98 6.67 36.05 21.59
N ALA A 99 6.93 35.29 20.55
CA ALA A 99 5.96 34.41 19.89
C ALA A 99 6.51 33.00 19.71
N GLY A 100 5.62 32.03 19.66
CA GLY A 100 6.01 30.64 19.52
C GLY A 100 4.92 29.73 18.98
N VAL A 101 5.32 28.51 18.69
CA VAL A 101 4.44 27.41 18.26
C VAL A 101 4.64 26.24 19.19
N ALA A 102 3.57 25.63 19.66
CA ALA A 102 3.56 24.48 20.57
C ALA A 102 2.75 23.32 19.97
N GLY A 103 3.35 22.16 19.86
CA GLY A 103 2.69 20.88 19.60
C GLY A 103 2.59 20.05 20.88
N PHE A 104 1.63 19.16 20.96
CA PHE A 104 1.33 18.37 22.17
C PHE A 104 1.51 16.89 21.99
N ARG A 105 1.80 16.47 20.75
CA ARG A 105 2.18 15.11 20.40
C ARG A 105 3.35 15.11 19.42
N SER A 106 4.08 14.01 19.41
CA SER A 106 5.09 13.77 18.37
C SER A 106 4.40 13.57 17.02
N GLU A 107 4.76 14.34 16.01
CA GLU A 107 4.23 14.20 14.65
C GLU A 107 4.52 12.80 14.05
N THR A 108 5.60 12.15 14.48
CA THR A 108 6.03 10.84 13.98
C THR A 108 5.52 9.66 14.79
N THR A 109 5.51 9.75 16.15
CA THR A 109 5.16 8.62 17.03
C THR A 109 3.79 8.76 17.68
N GLY A 110 3.17 9.94 17.66
CA GLY A 110 1.93 10.23 18.36
C GLY A 110 2.04 10.28 19.90
N GLU A 111 3.26 10.15 20.45
CA GLU A 111 3.47 10.24 21.89
C GLU A 111 3.12 11.63 22.41
N ARG A 112 2.43 11.67 23.56
CA ARG A 112 2.13 12.91 24.21
C ARG A 112 3.41 13.56 24.73
N ARG A 113 3.77 14.70 24.15
CA ARG A 113 4.87 15.54 24.62
C ARG A 113 4.63 16.98 24.20
N LEU A 114 4.94 17.92 25.08
CA LEU A 114 5.04 19.32 24.69
C LEU A 114 6.34 19.49 23.91
N ALA A 115 6.23 20.03 22.70
CA ALA A 115 7.35 20.28 21.82
C ALA A 115 7.11 21.56 21.02
N GLY A 116 8.15 22.25 20.60
CA GLY A 116 8.01 23.41 19.75
C GLY A 116 9.08 24.46 19.94
N ARG A 117 8.79 25.66 19.47
CA ARG A 117 9.78 26.74 19.35
C ARG A 117 9.21 28.05 19.84
N PHE A 118 10.05 28.85 20.48
CA PHE A 118 9.76 30.17 20.97
C PHE A 118 10.83 31.15 20.54
N LEU A 119 10.45 32.28 19.99
CA LEU A 119 11.33 33.38 19.62
C LEU A 119 11.06 34.58 20.52
N ALA A 120 12.05 34.98 21.29
CA ALA A 120 11.96 36.15 22.19
C ALA A 120 11.95 37.45 21.36
N GLU A 121 11.23 38.45 21.85
CA GLU A 121 11.09 39.75 21.20
C GLU A 121 10.70 39.62 19.71
N ALA A 122 9.63 38.89 19.43
CA ALA A 122 9.18 38.59 18.08
C ALA A 122 7.65 38.53 17.97
N GLN A 123 7.15 38.80 16.76
CA GLN A 123 5.75 38.55 16.38
C GLN A 123 5.61 37.18 15.70
N GLY A 124 4.39 36.66 15.65
CA GLY A 124 4.10 35.29 15.22
C GLY A 124 4.70 34.89 13.86
N GLU A 125 4.70 35.77 12.87
CA GLU A 125 5.27 35.49 11.55
C GLU A 125 6.79 35.31 11.56
N GLU A 126 7.52 36.07 12.38
CA GLU A 126 8.98 35.95 12.50
C GLU A 126 9.38 34.60 13.10
N ALA A 127 8.61 34.09 14.04
CA ALA A 127 8.83 32.76 14.62
C ALA A 127 8.70 31.62 13.59
N LEU A 128 7.94 31.84 12.53
CA LEU A 128 7.70 30.88 11.45
C LEU A 128 8.72 30.99 10.30
N MET A 129 9.28 32.19 10.06
CA MET A 129 10.19 32.46 8.93
C MET A 129 11.62 31.96 9.13
N GLY A 130 12.00 31.54 10.33
CA GLY A 130 13.34 30.98 10.59
C GLY A 130 14.50 32.01 10.48
N LEU A 131 14.20 33.30 10.59
CA LEU A 131 15.19 34.38 10.47
C LEU A 131 16.17 34.45 11.64
N ARG A 132 15.76 33.96 12.81
CA ARG A 132 16.58 33.86 14.04
C ARG A 132 16.46 32.46 14.62
N THR A 133 17.46 32.04 15.42
CA THR A 133 17.46 30.74 16.10
C THR A 133 16.47 30.78 17.28
N PRO A 134 15.36 30.04 17.23
CA PRO A 134 14.40 30.01 18.31
C PRO A 134 14.88 29.17 19.50
N LEU A 135 14.37 29.45 20.69
CA LEU A 135 14.48 28.59 21.86
C LEU A 135 13.53 27.39 21.70
N LEU A 136 13.98 26.23 22.14
CA LEU A 136 13.11 25.06 22.28
C LEU A 136 12.18 25.21 23.51
N LEU A 137 11.00 24.61 23.46
CA LEU A 137 10.05 24.76 24.56
C LEU A 137 10.48 23.99 25.80
N THR A 138 11.03 22.79 25.66
CA THR A 138 11.34 21.91 26.79
C THR A 138 12.83 21.60 26.94
N VAL A 139 13.25 21.25 28.16
CA VAL A 139 14.61 20.79 28.47
C VAL A 139 14.92 19.52 27.71
N SER A 140 13.96 18.61 27.59
CA SER A 140 14.15 17.33 26.91
C SER A 140 14.47 17.51 25.43
N GLU A 141 13.78 18.42 24.72
CA GLU A 141 14.10 18.77 23.33
C GLU A 141 15.47 19.40 23.21
N ARG A 142 15.77 20.36 24.07
CA ARG A 142 17.06 21.04 24.09
C ARG A 142 18.24 20.09 24.23
N LEU A 143 18.12 19.10 25.10
CA LEU A 143 19.15 18.08 25.30
C LEU A 143 19.28 17.15 24.08
N ALA A 144 18.15 16.77 23.50
CA ALA A 144 18.11 15.91 22.31
C ALA A 144 18.73 16.57 21.07
N GLU A 145 18.49 17.88 20.87
CA GLU A 145 19.04 18.65 19.75
C GLU A 145 20.44 19.25 20.05
N GLY A 146 20.96 19.08 21.26
CA GLY A 146 22.26 19.61 21.65
C GLY A 146 22.33 21.15 21.71
N GLN A 147 21.19 21.83 21.82
CA GLN A 147 21.11 23.29 21.86
C GLN A 147 21.68 23.84 23.17
N ARG A 148 22.53 24.88 23.08
CA ARG A 148 23.19 25.48 24.24
C ARG A 148 22.33 26.52 24.97
N GLN A 149 21.44 27.20 24.23
CA GLN A 149 20.56 28.23 24.82
C GLN A 149 19.53 27.58 25.73
N PRO A 150 19.20 28.18 26.90
CA PRO A 150 18.17 27.67 27.80
C PRO A 150 16.81 27.59 27.11
N SER A 151 16.05 26.49 27.33
CA SER A 151 14.69 26.33 26.86
C SER A 151 13.71 27.32 27.46
N LEU A 152 12.50 27.46 26.91
CA LEU A 152 11.43 28.24 27.49
C LEU A 152 11.05 27.69 28.87
N GLU A 153 11.07 26.39 29.07
CA GLU A 153 10.81 25.73 30.36
C GLU A 153 11.79 26.20 31.45
N GLU A 154 13.06 26.38 31.13
CA GLU A 154 14.09 26.86 32.05
C GLU A 154 13.92 28.39 32.35
N ARG A 155 13.46 29.16 31.35
CA ARG A 155 13.28 30.61 31.50
C ARG A 155 11.95 31.00 32.12
N ALA A 156 10.88 30.27 31.79
CA ALA A 156 9.51 30.57 32.22
C ALA A 156 8.71 29.26 32.43
N PRO A 157 9.01 28.48 33.48
CA PRO A 157 8.37 27.20 33.73
C PRO A 157 6.84 27.30 33.87
N ALA A 158 6.32 28.37 34.44
CA ALA A 158 4.88 28.59 34.57
C ALA A 158 4.17 28.74 33.21
N VAL A 159 4.85 29.24 32.18
CA VAL A 159 4.31 29.38 30.83
C VAL A 159 4.22 28.03 30.17
N THR A 160 5.26 27.21 30.26
CA THR A 160 5.27 25.85 29.67
C THR A 160 4.25 24.95 30.38
N GLU A 161 4.06 25.10 31.69
CA GLU A 161 3.00 24.40 32.42
C GLU A 161 1.60 24.82 31.95
N ALA A 162 1.38 26.14 31.77
CA ALA A 162 0.12 26.68 31.25
C ALA A 162 -0.16 26.19 29.81
N LEU A 163 0.85 26.17 28.93
CA LEU A 163 0.74 25.59 27.59
C LEU A 163 0.36 24.12 27.65
N ALA A 164 1.06 23.31 28.44
CA ALA A 164 0.77 21.90 28.60
C ALA A 164 -0.66 21.63 29.13
N ALA A 165 -1.12 22.48 30.10
CA ALA A 165 -2.49 22.42 30.63
C ALA A 165 -3.54 22.80 29.57
N ALA A 166 -3.28 23.85 28.78
CA ALA A 166 -4.14 24.25 27.67
C ALA A 166 -4.25 23.15 26.62
N GLY A 167 -3.10 22.54 26.23
CA GLY A 167 -3.06 21.44 25.31
C GLY A 167 -3.89 20.23 25.73
N ARG A 168 -3.77 19.81 27.01
CA ARG A 168 -4.59 18.71 27.55
C ARG A 168 -6.09 19.03 27.50
N ARG A 169 -6.49 20.22 27.91
CA ARG A 169 -7.91 20.62 27.88
C ARG A 169 -8.49 20.70 26.49
N LEU A 170 -7.70 21.16 25.52
CA LEU A 170 -8.14 21.25 24.13
C LEU A 170 -8.21 19.87 23.48
N GLU A 171 -7.23 18.99 23.70
CA GLU A 171 -7.27 17.61 23.19
C GLU A 171 -8.47 16.84 23.74
N ASP A 172 -8.80 17.00 25.03
CA ASP A 172 -9.97 16.36 25.63
C ASP A 172 -11.29 16.90 25.07
N LYS A 173 -11.33 18.19 24.67
CA LYS A 173 -12.53 18.83 24.13
C LYS A 173 -12.72 18.62 22.64
N LEU A 174 -11.64 18.68 21.87
CA LEU A 174 -11.67 18.58 20.41
C LEU A 174 -11.51 17.13 19.93
N ALA A 175 -10.90 16.29 20.75
CA ALA A 175 -10.54 14.91 20.41
C ALA A 175 -9.68 14.82 19.15
N GLU A 176 -8.78 15.78 18.93
CA GLU A 176 -7.89 15.90 17.79
C GLU A 176 -6.49 16.33 18.25
N ASP A 177 -5.49 16.14 17.40
CA ASP A 177 -4.16 16.71 17.59
C ASP A 177 -4.05 18.04 16.85
N PHE A 178 -3.33 18.97 17.46
CA PHE A 178 -3.22 20.34 16.96
C PHE A 178 -1.90 20.98 17.39
N ALA A 179 -1.52 22.01 16.69
CA ALA A 179 -0.49 22.97 17.10
C ALA A 179 -1.15 24.27 17.54
N LEU A 180 -0.59 24.91 18.57
CA LEU A 180 -0.99 26.21 19.04
C LEU A 180 0.07 27.24 18.64
N ASP A 181 -0.37 28.35 18.06
CA ASP A 181 0.41 29.56 18.00
C ASP A 181 0.11 30.41 19.26
N PHE A 182 1.16 30.87 19.89
CA PHE A 182 1.02 31.66 21.12
C PHE A 182 1.95 32.87 21.14
N THR A 183 1.53 33.90 21.88
CA THR A 183 2.32 35.10 22.12
C THR A 183 2.45 35.29 23.62
N LEU A 184 3.64 35.63 24.07
CA LEU A 184 3.88 36.15 25.42
C LEU A 184 3.95 37.66 25.37
N GLU A 185 2.98 38.32 26.01
CA GLU A 185 2.94 39.74 26.17
C GLU A 185 3.25 40.08 27.63
N ALA A 186 4.41 40.65 27.91
CA ALA A 186 4.86 40.95 29.27
C ALA A 186 4.71 39.76 30.26
N GLY A 187 5.10 38.56 29.85
CA GLY A 187 4.99 37.30 30.61
C GLY A 187 3.60 36.66 30.64
N ARG A 188 2.61 37.29 30.01
CA ARG A 188 1.23 36.76 29.94
C ARG A 188 1.03 35.95 28.68
N LEU A 189 0.62 34.69 28.85
CA LEU A 189 0.34 33.77 27.71
C LEU A 189 -0.99 34.16 27.03
N GLN A 190 -0.92 34.39 25.73
CA GLN A 190 -2.05 34.55 24.80
C GLN A 190 -2.00 33.47 23.74
N ILE A 191 -3.04 32.68 23.60
CA ILE A 191 -3.19 31.71 22.50
C ILE A 191 -3.80 32.45 21.32
N THR A 192 -3.11 32.48 20.20
CA THR A 192 -3.48 33.29 19.02
C THR A 192 -4.12 32.48 17.90
N GLU A 193 -3.68 31.23 17.69
CA GLU A 193 -4.21 30.36 16.65
C GLU A 193 -4.17 28.90 17.06
N LEU A 194 -5.12 28.13 16.55
CA LEU A 194 -5.17 26.67 16.62
C LEU A 194 -5.12 26.11 15.21
N ARG A 195 -4.16 25.25 14.94
CA ARG A 195 -3.98 24.62 13.62
C ARG A 195 -3.99 23.10 13.75
N PRO A 196 -4.56 22.35 12.76
CA PRO A 196 -4.40 20.90 12.72
C PRO A 196 -2.91 20.54 12.72
N ALA A 197 -2.51 19.59 13.55
CA ALA A 197 -1.15 19.07 13.55
C ALA A 197 -0.92 18.17 12.33
N LYS A 198 0.30 18.20 11.80
CA LYS A 198 0.73 17.21 10.82
C LYS A 198 1.00 15.90 11.56
N GLN A 199 0.52 14.80 11.02
CA GLN A 199 0.67 13.49 11.64
C GLN A 199 1.13 12.46 10.62
N SER A 200 2.08 11.62 11.04
CA SER A 200 2.35 10.35 10.34
C SER A 200 1.19 9.37 10.56
N ALA A 201 1.06 8.36 9.72
CA ALA A 201 0.10 7.28 9.91
C ALA A 201 0.21 6.63 11.30
N ARG A 202 1.42 6.45 11.79
CA ARG A 202 1.72 5.90 13.13
C ARG A 202 1.20 6.81 14.25
N ALA A 203 1.41 8.11 14.12
CA ALA A 203 0.90 9.09 15.10
C ALA A 203 -0.63 9.11 15.12
N ALA A 204 -1.28 9.04 13.96
CA ALA A 204 -2.73 9.00 13.83
C ALA A 204 -3.34 7.75 14.50
N VAL A 205 -2.76 6.57 14.26
CA VAL A 205 -3.19 5.31 14.90
C VAL A 205 -3.06 5.40 16.42
N ARG A 206 -1.94 5.93 16.92
CA ARG A 206 -1.73 6.10 18.36
C ARG A 206 -2.71 7.09 18.96
N LEU A 207 -2.93 8.24 18.32
CA LEU A 207 -3.92 9.23 18.76
C LEU A 207 -5.32 8.62 18.87
N ALA A 208 -5.79 7.97 17.80
CA ALA A 208 -7.13 7.39 17.76
C ALA A 208 -7.33 6.33 18.87
N THR A 209 -6.32 5.48 19.08
CA THR A 209 -6.38 4.44 20.13
C THR A 209 -6.31 5.04 21.54
N ASP A 210 -5.49 6.06 21.77
CA ASP A 210 -5.41 6.76 23.05
C ASP A 210 -6.73 7.47 23.40
N LEU A 211 -7.34 8.16 22.42
CA LEU A 211 -8.62 8.85 22.58
C LEU A 211 -9.75 7.87 22.92
N ALA A 212 -9.84 6.75 22.20
CA ALA A 212 -10.86 5.73 22.45
C ALA A 212 -10.64 5.02 23.79
N THR A 213 -9.38 4.72 24.14
CA THR A 213 -9.06 4.08 25.42
C THR A 213 -9.43 4.95 26.63
N ARG A 214 -9.35 6.28 26.48
CA ARG A 214 -9.75 7.25 27.52
C ARG A 214 -11.27 7.54 27.52
N GLY A 215 -12.00 7.04 26.52
CA GLY A 215 -13.43 7.32 26.37
C GLY A 215 -13.75 8.72 25.82
N ALA A 216 -12.76 9.44 25.23
CA ALA A 216 -12.98 10.72 24.55
C ALA A 216 -13.73 10.54 23.21
N ILE A 217 -13.55 9.40 22.55
CA ILE A 217 -14.29 8.97 21.36
C ILE A 217 -14.70 7.51 21.51
N THR A 218 -15.62 7.04 20.68
CA THR A 218 -15.95 5.62 20.62
C THR A 218 -14.90 4.82 19.85
N ARG A 219 -14.88 3.49 20.00
CA ARG A 219 -14.03 2.61 19.19
C ARG A 219 -14.38 2.71 17.70
N ALA A 220 -15.67 2.85 17.38
CA ALA A 220 -16.15 3.04 16.01
C ALA A 220 -15.62 4.35 15.42
N ASP A 221 -15.59 5.45 16.20
CA ASP A 221 -15.00 6.71 15.74
C ASP A 221 -13.49 6.61 15.54
N ALA A 222 -12.79 5.86 16.40
CA ALA A 222 -11.36 5.61 16.23
C ALA A 222 -11.07 4.86 14.92
N LEU A 223 -11.88 3.85 14.59
CA LEU A 223 -11.78 3.11 13.33
C LEU A 223 -12.09 4.01 12.12
N ARG A 224 -13.12 4.85 12.17
CA ARG A 224 -13.50 5.75 11.05
C ARG A 224 -12.44 6.82 10.73
N ARG A 225 -11.63 7.23 11.72
CA ARG A 225 -10.63 8.31 11.56
C ARG A 225 -9.38 7.92 10.80
N ILE A 226 -9.09 6.63 10.70
CA ILE A 226 -7.85 6.14 10.08
C ILE A 226 -8.15 5.73 8.63
N ASP A 227 -7.35 6.24 7.70
CA ASP A 227 -7.36 5.75 6.34
C ASP A 227 -6.77 4.32 6.31
N PRO A 228 -7.50 3.32 5.80
CA PRO A 228 -6.96 1.96 5.69
C PRO A 228 -5.62 1.89 4.96
N SER A 229 -5.44 2.71 3.92
CA SER A 229 -4.20 2.77 3.13
C SER A 229 -3.00 3.26 3.97
N ALA A 230 -3.25 4.10 4.97
CA ALA A 230 -2.20 4.60 5.86
C ALA A 230 -1.60 3.49 6.75
N LEU A 231 -2.33 2.38 6.96
CA LEU A 231 -1.83 1.24 7.74
C LEU A 231 -0.67 0.52 7.03
N GLU A 232 -0.54 0.67 5.73
CA GLU A 232 0.55 0.05 4.96
C GLU A 232 1.94 0.46 5.48
N ALA A 233 2.07 1.72 5.94
CA ALA A 233 3.30 2.22 6.56
C ALA A 233 3.69 1.50 7.87
N HIS A 234 2.76 0.82 8.54
CA HIS A 234 3.04 0.02 9.74
C HIS A 234 3.53 -1.40 9.45
N LEU A 235 3.31 -1.89 8.23
CA LEU A 235 3.52 -3.29 7.85
C LEU A 235 4.94 -3.55 7.31
N HIS A 236 5.64 -2.48 6.94
CA HIS A 236 6.95 -2.57 6.30
C HIS A 236 8.01 -1.78 7.05
N PRO A 237 9.30 -2.16 6.97
CA PRO A 237 10.40 -1.34 7.45
C PRO A 237 10.38 0.03 6.75
N THR A 238 10.65 1.10 7.48
CA THR A 238 10.72 2.47 6.94
C THR A 238 12.08 3.09 7.24
N ILE A 239 12.54 3.99 6.40
CA ILE A 239 13.78 4.73 6.66
C ILE A 239 13.58 5.68 7.84
N ASP A 240 14.57 5.73 8.76
CA ASP A 240 14.59 6.73 9.81
C ASP A 240 14.66 8.14 9.21
N GLU A 241 13.74 9.03 9.60
CA GLU A 241 13.64 10.38 9.04
C GLU A 241 14.91 11.22 9.28
N SER A 242 15.64 10.94 10.36
CA SER A 242 16.88 11.61 10.71
C SER A 242 18.12 11.03 10.01
N ALA A 243 18.00 9.88 9.34
CA ALA A 243 19.12 9.25 8.68
C ALA A 243 19.61 10.07 7.48
N PRO A 244 20.91 10.29 7.33
CA PRO A 244 21.47 11.00 6.17
C PRO A 244 21.19 10.21 4.88
N ARG A 245 20.84 10.91 3.78
CA ARG A 245 20.44 10.31 2.51
C ARG A 245 21.28 10.87 1.37
N ASP A 246 21.99 10.00 0.67
CA ASP A 246 22.67 10.31 -0.60
C ASP A 246 21.80 9.82 -1.76
N LEU A 247 20.86 10.66 -2.20
CA LEU A 247 19.87 10.32 -3.22
C LEU A 247 20.55 10.13 -4.58
N ILE A 248 20.38 8.97 -5.20
CA ILE A 248 20.92 8.64 -6.52
C ILE A 248 19.85 8.47 -7.60
N GLY A 249 18.58 8.27 -7.21
CA GLY A 249 17.48 8.12 -8.15
C GLY A 249 16.13 8.37 -7.52
N GLN A 250 15.17 8.76 -8.37
CA GLN A 250 13.77 8.95 -7.99
C GLN A 250 12.85 8.29 -9.03
N GLY A 251 11.92 7.49 -8.56
CA GLY A 251 10.89 6.84 -9.37
C GLY A 251 9.52 6.91 -8.70
N LEU A 252 8.60 6.06 -9.14
CA LEU A 252 7.28 5.92 -8.54
C LEU A 252 7.33 4.94 -7.37
N PRO A 253 6.67 5.24 -6.23
CA PRO A 253 6.58 4.38 -5.06
C PRO A 253 5.64 3.20 -5.32
N ALA A 254 6.15 2.12 -5.89
CA ALA A 254 5.33 1.03 -6.40
C ALA A 254 4.93 -0.01 -5.35
N SER A 255 5.79 -0.27 -4.37
CA SER A 255 5.50 -1.14 -3.23
C SER A 255 6.23 -0.61 -2.00
N PRO A 256 5.55 -0.44 -0.86
CA PRO A 256 6.10 0.22 0.32
C PRO A 256 7.21 -0.57 0.99
N GLY A 257 7.90 0.10 1.91
CA GLY A 257 9.01 -0.44 2.66
C GLY A 257 10.35 0.10 2.24
N ALA A 258 11.37 -0.18 3.03
CA ALA A 258 12.75 0.16 2.75
C ALA A 258 13.66 -1.04 2.96
N ALA A 259 14.59 -1.25 2.05
CA ALA A 259 15.60 -2.30 2.15
C ALA A 259 16.94 -1.83 1.61
N SER A 260 18.01 -2.25 2.29
CA SER A 260 19.40 -1.99 1.89
C SER A 260 20.07 -3.31 1.53
N GLY A 261 20.81 -3.34 0.46
CA GLY A 261 21.54 -4.54 0.04
C GLY A 261 22.46 -4.30 -1.15
N PRO A 262 23.29 -5.30 -1.49
CA PRO A 262 24.13 -5.25 -2.68
C PRO A 262 23.29 -5.23 -3.96
N LEU A 263 23.71 -4.47 -4.97
CA LEU A 263 23.06 -4.44 -6.29
C LEU A 263 23.34 -5.73 -7.06
N VAL A 264 22.32 -6.22 -7.74
CA VAL A 264 22.43 -7.24 -8.77
C VAL A 264 21.56 -6.87 -9.98
N PHE A 265 21.91 -7.35 -11.16
CA PHE A 265 21.29 -6.90 -12.43
C PHE A 265 20.58 -8.01 -13.19
N THR A 266 20.56 -9.23 -12.65
CA THR A 266 19.82 -10.36 -13.24
C THR A 266 19.05 -11.12 -12.15
N PRO A 267 17.92 -11.75 -12.52
CA PRO A 267 17.16 -12.58 -11.60
C PRO A 267 17.99 -13.71 -10.99
N GLU A 268 18.83 -14.35 -11.79
CA GLU A 268 19.70 -15.46 -11.37
C GLU A 268 20.73 -15.01 -10.33
N ALA A 269 21.31 -13.79 -10.50
CA ALA A 269 22.22 -13.23 -9.53
C ALA A 269 21.52 -12.96 -8.18
N ALA A 270 20.26 -12.52 -8.19
CA ALA A 270 19.47 -12.36 -6.98
C ALA A 270 19.20 -13.70 -6.28
N GLU A 271 18.89 -14.75 -7.02
CA GLU A 271 18.69 -16.12 -6.48
C GLU A 271 20.00 -16.63 -5.83
N VAL A 272 21.13 -16.49 -6.53
CA VAL A 272 22.45 -16.91 -6.03
C VAL A 272 22.84 -16.14 -4.77
N ALA A 273 22.64 -14.83 -4.76
CA ALA A 273 22.90 -13.98 -3.59
C ALA A 273 22.05 -14.39 -2.38
N ALA A 274 20.77 -14.63 -2.57
CA ALA A 274 19.85 -15.08 -1.52
C ALA A 274 20.21 -16.49 -1.00
N ALA A 275 20.56 -17.42 -1.87
CA ALA A 275 21.01 -18.77 -1.49
C ALA A 275 22.32 -18.72 -0.67
N GLY A 276 23.17 -17.74 -0.93
CA GLY A 276 24.40 -17.45 -0.17
C GLY A 276 24.17 -16.71 1.17
N GLY A 277 22.93 -16.38 1.52
CA GLY A 277 22.57 -15.64 2.73
C GLY A 277 22.77 -14.11 2.63
N ASN A 278 23.11 -13.58 1.47
CA ASN A 278 23.35 -12.17 1.18
C ASN A 278 22.33 -11.64 0.15
N ALA A 279 21.04 -11.71 0.47
CA ALA A 279 20.00 -11.23 -0.43
C ALA A 279 20.27 -9.79 -0.90
N ALA A 280 19.92 -9.49 -2.16
CA ALA A 280 20.38 -8.31 -2.90
C ALA A 280 19.22 -7.41 -3.35
N ILE A 281 19.54 -6.21 -3.80
CA ILE A 281 18.63 -5.31 -4.51
C ILE A 281 18.70 -5.61 -6.01
N LEU A 282 17.59 -6.00 -6.61
CA LEU A 282 17.49 -6.32 -8.03
C LEU A 282 17.16 -5.06 -8.83
N ALA A 283 18.05 -4.68 -9.75
CA ALA A 283 17.87 -3.54 -10.63
C ALA A 283 17.72 -3.99 -12.09
N LEU A 284 16.55 -3.70 -12.68
CA LEU A 284 16.20 -4.10 -14.05
C LEU A 284 15.78 -2.90 -14.90
N VAL A 285 15.80 -3.05 -16.23
CA VAL A 285 15.20 -2.03 -17.12
C VAL A 285 13.69 -2.02 -16.95
N GLU A 286 13.08 -3.19 -17.04
CA GLU A 286 11.67 -3.52 -16.78
C GLU A 286 11.60 -5.00 -16.43
N THR A 287 10.51 -5.48 -15.88
CA THR A 287 10.34 -6.89 -15.49
C THR A 287 9.41 -7.63 -16.43
N SER A 288 9.68 -8.91 -16.60
CA SER A 288 8.85 -9.90 -17.28
C SER A 288 8.32 -10.95 -16.29
N PRO A 289 7.36 -11.79 -16.66
CA PRO A 289 6.89 -12.90 -15.81
C PRO A 289 8.00 -13.87 -15.39
N GLU A 290 9.05 -14.01 -16.19
CA GLU A 290 10.20 -14.89 -15.92
C GLU A 290 11.07 -14.39 -14.76
N ASP A 291 11.04 -13.09 -14.48
CA ASP A 291 11.83 -12.43 -13.42
C ASP A 291 11.26 -12.64 -12.00
N ILE A 292 10.09 -13.23 -11.87
CA ILE A 292 9.39 -13.42 -10.57
C ILE A 292 10.29 -14.08 -9.53
N ARG A 293 11.11 -15.05 -9.92
CA ARG A 293 12.03 -15.75 -9.00
C ARG A 293 13.07 -14.81 -8.40
N GLY A 294 13.72 -14.03 -9.26
CA GLY A 294 14.70 -13.05 -8.83
C GLY A 294 14.06 -11.98 -7.95
N MET A 295 12.84 -11.55 -8.29
CA MET A 295 12.08 -10.61 -7.44
C MET A 295 11.74 -11.23 -6.08
N HIS A 296 11.38 -12.51 -6.04
CA HIS A 296 11.12 -13.21 -4.78
C HIS A 296 12.38 -13.35 -3.91
N ALA A 297 13.53 -13.61 -4.52
CA ALA A 297 14.81 -13.73 -3.84
C ALA A 297 15.38 -12.37 -3.38
N ALA A 298 15.07 -11.29 -4.08
CA ALA A 298 15.58 -9.95 -3.80
C ALA A 298 15.04 -9.37 -2.49
N LEU A 299 15.79 -8.46 -1.85
CA LEU A 299 15.34 -7.62 -0.73
C LEU A 299 14.43 -6.49 -1.20
N GLY A 300 14.67 -5.96 -2.39
CA GLY A 300 13.90 -4.90 -3.01
C GLY A 300 14.19 -4.84 -4.51
N VAL A 301 13.34 -4.11 -5.24
CA VAL A 301 13.39 -4.05 -6.71
C VAL A 301 13.40 -2.60 -7.19
N VAL A 302 14.24 -2.32 -8.19
CA VAL A 302 14.28 -1.04 -8.89
C VAL A 302 14.11 -1.28 -10.38
N THR A 303 13.19 -0.57 -11.03
CA THR A 303 13.11 -0.59 -12.50
C THR A 303 13.26 0.81 -13.08
N VAL A 304 13.99 0.89 -14.19
CA VAL A 304 14.20 2.15 -14.92
C VAL A 304 12.92 2.56 -15.66
N ARG A 305 12.14 1.57 -16.14
CA ARG A 305 10.85 1.74 -16.83
C ARG A 305 9.73 1.09 -16.03
N GLY A 306 8.50 1.43 -16.38
CA GLY A 306 7.30 0.90 -15.76
C GLY A 306 6.52 1.96 -15.01
N GLY A 307 5.26 1.66 -14.74
CA GLY A 307 4.31 2.47 -13.96
C GLY A 307 3.77 1.69 -12.78
N MET A 308 2.81 2.28 -12.07
CA MET A 308 2.18 1.67 -10.89
C MET A 308 1.41 0.37 -11.17
N THR A 309 1.05 0.12 -12.41
CA THR A 309 0.37 -1.09 -12.90
C THR A 309 1.30 -2.06 -13.61
N SER A 310 2.60 -1.76 -13.70
CA SER A 310 3.59 -2.65 -14.31
C SER A 310 3.70 -3.98 -13.56
N HIS A 311 4.17 -5.00 -14.26
CA HIS A 311 4.43 -6.33 -13.67
C HIS A 311 5.30 -6.23 -12.40
N ALA A 312 6.39 -5.44 -12.43
CA ALA A 312 7.23 -5.18 -11.26
C ALA A 312 6.44 -4.66 -10.05
N ALA A 313 5.58 -3.68 -10.27
CA ALA A 313 4.80 -3.04 -9.21
C ALA A 313 3.79 -3.99 -8.57
N VAL A 314 3.12 -4.79 -9.40
CA VAL A 314 2.10 -5.75 -8.94
C VAL A 314 2.73 -6.90 -8.17
N VAL A 315 3.77 -7.52 -8.73
CA VAL A 315 4.46 -8.64 -8.10
C VAL A 315 5.14 -8.20 -6.81
N ALA A 316 5.86 -7.07 -6.80
CA ALA A 316 6.54 -6.60 -5.59
C ALA A 316 5.55 -6.33 -4.44
N ARG A 317 4.38 -5.73 -4.72
CA ARG A 317 3.31 -5.57 -3.72
C ARG A 317 2.78 -6.90 -3.21
N GLY A 318 2.60 -7.86 -4.09
CA GLY A 318 2.21 -9.22 -3.70
C GLY A 318 3.21 -9.87 -2.77
N LEU A 319 4.50 -9.69 -3.04
CA LEU A 319 5.61 -10.22 -2.26
C LEU A 319 5.97 -9.39 -1.01
N GLY A 320 5.36 -8.22 -0.82
CA GLY A 320 5.70 -7.29 0.27
C GLY A 320 7.14 -6.76 0.19
N LYS A 321 7.70 -6.68 -1.03
CA LYS A 321 9.08 -6.22 -1.26
C LYS A 321 9.07 -4.73 -1.62
N PRO A 322 9.96 -3.91 -1.03
CA PRO A 322 10.14 -2.52 -1.46
C PRO A 322 10.40 -2.43 -2.95
N CYS A 323 9.67 -1.56 -3.65
CA CYS A 323 9.81 -1.44 -5.09
C CYS A 323 9.68 0.01 -5.56
N VAL A 324 10.63 0.42 -6.39
CA VAL A 324 10.65 1.70 -7.10
C VAL A 324 10.61 1.43 -8.59
N VAL A 325 9.58 1.91 -9.28
CA VAL A 325 9.46 1.72 -10.74
C VAL A 325 9.59 3.03 -11.49
N GLY A 326 10.00 2.96 -12.75
CA GLY A 326 10.11 4.13 -13.61
C GLY A 326 11.14 5.16 -13.13
N ALA A 327 12.24 4.73 -12.54
CA ALA A 327 13.32 5.58 -12.07
C ALA A 327 14.12 6.15 -13.26
N LYS A 328 13.52 7.07 -14.01
CA LYS A 328 14.04 7.64 -15.28
C LYS A 328 15.38 8.37 -15.15
N THR A 329 15.75 8.78 -13.95
CA THR A 329 17.06 9.38 -13.64
C THR A 329 18.18 8.34 -13.60
N LEU A 330 17.83 7.06 -13.53
CA LEU A 330 18.76 5.94 -13.55
C LEU A 330 18.82 5.30 -14.93
N ARG A 331 19.96 4.70 -15.28
CA ARG A 331 20.15 3.95 -16.53
C ARG A 331 20.98 2.70 -16.24
N LEU A 332 20.58 1.56 -16.81
CA LEU A 332 21.42 0.37 -16.83
C LEU A 332 22.36 0.41 -18.03
N SER A 333 23.64 0.17 -17.78
CA SER A 333 24.65 0.11 -18.82
C SER A 333 24.43 -1.13 -19.72
N LYS A 334 24.56 -0.94 -21.03
CA LYS A 334 24.45 -2.04 -22.01
C LYS A 334 25.73 -2.86 -22.18
N ARG A 335 26.87 -2.35 -21.73
CA ARG A 335 28.19 -2.98 -21.96
C ARG A 335 28.70 -3.78 -20.76
N GLU A 336 28.42 -3.29 -19.57
CA GLU A 336 28.84 -3.88 -18.30
C GLU A 336 27.71 -3.73 -17.30
N PRO A 337 27.45 -4.71 -16.42
CA PRO A 337 26.40 -4.64 -15.41
C PRO A 337 26.68 -3.50 -14.43
N ALA A 338 26.06 -2.36 -14.65
CA ALA A 338 26.18 -1.16 -13.79
C ALA A 338 24.96 -0.27 -13.89
N LEU A 339 24.61 0.37 -12.76
CA LEU A 339 23.60 1.38 -12.64
C LEU A 339 24.26 2.78 -12.72
N LEU A 340 23.79 3.63 -13.62
CA LEU A 340 24.31 4.97 -13.88
C LEU A 340 23.29 6.02 -13.46
N THR A 341 23.70 7.05 -12.72
CA THR A 341 22.86 8.20 -12.40
C THR A 341 22.93 9.26 -13.51
N ALA A 342 22.02 10.23 -13.46
CA ALA A 342 22.00 11.36 -14.40
C ALA A 342 23.29 12.20 -14.33
N GLU A 343 23.92 12.28 -13.16
CA GLU A 343 25.16 13.01 -12.91
C GLU A 343 26.43 12.20 -13.30
N GLY A 344 26.25 10.97 -13.81
CA GLY A 344 27.34 10.12 -14.27
C GLY A 344 28.02 9.28 -13.18
N ARG A 345 27.45 9.22 -11.95
CA ARG A 345 27.92 8.27 -10.93
C ARG A 345 27.62 6.84 -11.39
N ARG A 346 28.49 5.91 -11.08
CA ARG A 346 28.40 4.52 -11.47
C ARG A 346 28.34 3.64 -10.23
N PHE A 347 27.42 2.68 -10.20
CA PHE A 347 27.27 1.65 -9.19
C PHE A 347 27.37 0.30 -9.86
N GLU A 348 28.28 -0.53 -9.39
CA GLU A 348 28.58 -1.85 -9.93
C GLU A 348 27.84 -2.96 -9.15
N GLU A 349 27.90 -4.18 -9.66
CA GLU A 349 27.37 -5.34 -8.95
C GLU A 349 28.08 -5.50 -7.59
N GLY A 350 27.28 -5.66 -6.53
CA GLY A 350 27.78 -5.71 -5.15
C GLY A 350 27.82 -4.39 -4.41
N ASP A 351 27.70 -3.23 -5.08
CA ASP A 351 27.59 -1.94 -4.40
C ASP A 351 26.30 -1.88 -3.57
N ILE A 352 26.41 -1.36 -2.36
CA ILE A 352 25.26 -1.26 -1.46
C ILE A 352 24.37 -0.06 -1.86
N VAL A 353 23.10 -0.32 -2.02
CA VAL A 353 22.06 0.70 -2.20
C VAL A 353 20.89 0.44 -1.30
N THR A 354 20.15 1.51 -1.00
CA THR A 354 18.87 1.44 -0.29
C THR A 354 17.73 1.83 -1.23
N VAL A 355 16.69 1.02 -1.24
CA VAL A 355 15.43 1.28 -1.96
C VAL A 355 14.37 1.65 -0.95
N ASP A 356 13.78 2.84 -1.10
CA ASP A 356 12.60 3.28 -0.35
C ASP A 356 11.39 3.26 -1.27
N GLY A 357 10.65 2.18 -1.21
CA GLY A 357 9.42 1.99 -1.97
C GLY A 357 8.25 2.84 -1.47
N GLY A 358 8.35 3.43 -0.27
CA GLY A 358 7.34 4.35 0.26
C GLY A 358 7.44 5.76 -0.32
N SER A 359 8.65 6.26 -0.52
CA SER A 359 8.91 7.59 -1.11
C SER A 359 9.32 7.55 -2.58
N GLY A 360 9.61 6.37 -3.13
CA GLY A 360 10.13 6.21 -4.49
C GLY A 360 11.61 6.59 -4.64
N GLN A 361 12.37 6.64 -3.55
CA GLN A 361 13.77 7.02 -3.53
C GLN A 361 14.70 5.82 -3.69
N VAL A 362 15.80 6.02 -4.43
CA VAL A 362 16.95 5.12 -4.47
C VAL A 362 18.16 5.87 -3.93
N ILE A 363 18.83 5.32 -2.92
CA ILE A 363 19.81 6.00 -2.09
C ILE A 363 21.12 5.20 -2.11
N ALA A 364 22.28 5.88 -2.20
CA ALA A 364 23.57 5.23 -2.13
C ALA A 364 23.90 4.79 -0.70
N GLY A 365 24.44 3.58 -0.56
CA GLY A 365 24.81 3.01 0.73
C GLY A 365 23.64 2.42 1.51
N ALA A 366 23.97 1.88 2.68
CA ALA A 366 22.97 1.40 3.64
C ALA A 366 22.46 2.56 4.48
N VAL A 367 21.13 2.67 4.58
CA VAL A 367 20.45 3.66 5.42
C VAL A 367 19.74 2.94 6.56
N GLU A 368 19.81 3.53 7.76
CA GLU A 368 19.14 2.95 8.94
C GLU A 368 17.62 2.89 8.75
N THR A 369 17.05 1.72 9.02
CA THR A 369 15.62 1.47 8.90
C THR A 369 15.01 1.14 10.26
N ARG A 370 13.75 1.53 10.45
CA ARG A 370 12.92 1.14 11.60
C ARG A 370 12.07 -0.07 11.25
N ALA A 371 12.08 -1.08 12.10
CA ALA A 371 11.24 -2.26 11.93
C ALA A 371 9.73 -1.90 11.99
N PRO A 372 8.86 -2.72 11.37
CA PRO A 372 7.41 -2.60 11.49
C PRO A 372 6.96 -2.68 12.95
N GLU A 373 5.98 -1.86 13.34
CA GLU A 373 5.43 -1.88 14.69
C GLU A 373 3.99 -2.41 14.67
N LEU A 374 3.88 -3.73 14.84
CA LEU A 374 2.60 -4.46 14.83
C LEU A 374 1.99 -4.63 16.24
N THR A 375 2.64 -4.08 17.27
CA THR A 375 2.24 -4.20 18.68
C THR A 375 1.60 -2.92 19.20
N GLY A 376 1.20 -2.88 20.46
CA GLY A 376 0.75 -1.65 21.14
C GLY A 376 -0.52 -1.05 20.57
N ALA A 377 -0.45 0.16 20.04
CA ALA A 377 -1.60 0.89 19.49
C ALA A 377 -2.16 0.21 18.23
N PHE A 378 -1.29 -0.25 17.33
CA PHE A 378 -1.70 -0.95 16.11
C PHE A 378 -2.47 -2.24 16.43
N ALA A 379 -1.92 -3.13 17.29
CA ALA A 379 -2.58 -4.37 17.67
C ALA A 379 -3.95 -4.12 18.33
N ARG A 380 -4.06 -3.07 19.16
CA ARG A 380 -5.31 -2.68 19.78
C ARG A 380 -6.35 -2.22 18.77
N LEU A 381 -5.93 -1.40 17.80
CA LEU A 381 -6.80 -0.93 16.71
C LEU A 381 -7.30 -2.10 15.87
N MET A 382 -6.42 -3.02 15.51
CA MET A 382 -6.76 -4.23 14.75
C MET A 382 -7.69 -5.16 15.53
N GLY A 383 -7.50 -5.32 16.85
CA GLY A 383 -8.42 -6.08 17.69
C GLY A 383 -9.84 -5.51 17.67
N TRP A 384 -9.99 -4.17 17.72
CA TRP A 384 -11.31 -3.53 17.56
C TRP A 384 -11.91 -3.71 16.17
N ALA A 385 -11.06 -3.71 15.14
CA ALA A 385 -11.50 -3.99 13.77
C ALA A 385 -12.07 -5.41 13.66
N ASP A 386 -11.40 -6.42 14.23
CA ASP A 386 -11.87 -7.81 14.20
C ASP A 386 -13.15 -8.04 15.00
N GLU A 387 -13.31 -7.37 16.13
CA GLU A 387 -14.58 -7.40 16.89
C GLU A 387 -15.76 -6.79 16.10
N THR A 388 -15.47 -5.94 15.13
CA THR A 388 -16.49 -5.15 14.41
C THR A 388 -16.85 -5.73 13.04
N ARG A 389 -15.86 -6.26 12.30
CA ARG A 389 -16.06 -6.77 10.95
C ARG A 389 -16.92 -8.04 10.93
N ARG A 390 -17.74 -8.18 9.89
CA ARG A 390 -18.45 -9.40 9.53
C ARG A 390 -17.71 -10.16 8.43
N LEU A 391 -17.24 -9.41 7.41
CA LEU A 391 -16.57 -9.98 6.24
C LEU A 391 -15.29 -10.70 6.63
N GLY A 392 -15.13 -11.95 6.20
CA GLY A 392 -13.90 -12.72 6.35
C GLY A 392 -12.79 -12.15 5.47
N VAL A 393 -11.55 -12.16 5.94
CA VAL A 393 -10.40 -11.77 5.12
C VAL A 393 -9.45 -12.94 5.03
N ARG A 394 -9.34 -13.51 3.83
CA ARG A 394 -8.41 -14.60 3.48
C ARG A 394 -7.20 -14.05 2.74
N ALA A 395 -6.16 -14.85 2.58
CA ALA A 395 -4.98 -14.47 1.82
C ALA A 395 -4.86 -15.22 0.48
N ASN A 396 -4.24 -14.57 -0.50
CA ASN A 396 -3.73 -15.23 -1.70
C ASN A 396 -2.31 -15.69 -1.38
N ALA A 397 -2.07 -16.99 -1.34
CA ALA A 397 -0.77 -17.55 -1.00
C ALA A 397 -0.50 -18.80 -1.82
N ASP A 398 0.64 -18.83 -2.48
CA ASP A 398 1.03 -19.89 -3.41
C ASP A 398 2.13 -20.80 -2.81
N THR A 399 2.72 -20.39 -1.68
CA THR A 399 3.78 -21.13 -0.96
C THR A 399 3.47 -21.23 0.53
N GLY A 400 4.07 -22.23 1.20
CA GLY A 400 4.01 -22.34 2.67
C GLY A 400 4.60 -21.12 3.39
N ALA A 401 5.57 -20.43 2.77
CA ALA A 401 6.13 -19.19 3.31
C ALA A 401 5.09 -18.06 3.31
N ASP A 402 4.39 -17.85 2.18
CA ASP A 402 3.33 -16.84 2.07
C ASP A 402 2.20 -17.13 3.05
N ALA A 403 1.82 -18.42 3.18
CA ALA A 403 0.78 -18.84 4.11
C ALA A 403 1.17 -18.56 5.58
N ARG A 404 2.44 -18.75 5.96
CA ARG A 404 2.93 -18.39 7.30
C ARG A 404 2.86 -16.88 7.56
N VAL A 405 3.20 -16.07 6.56
CA VAL A 405 3.05 -14.60 6.65
C VAL A 405 1.57 -14.23 6.82
N ALA A 406 0.68 -14.85 6.03
CA ALA A 406 -0.76 -14.63 6.12
C ALA A 406 -1.32 -15.03 7.50
N ALA A 407 -0.87 -16.16 8.05
CA ALA A 407 -1.21 -16.60 9.40
C ALA A 407 -0.74 -15.61 10.46
N GLY A 408 0.48 -15.06 10.30
CA GLY A 408 1.02 -14.01 11.18
C GLY A 408 0.20 -12.71 11.15
N PHE A 409 -0.48 -12.43 10.06
CA PHE A 409 -1.45 -11.34 9.93
C PHE A 409 -2.89 -11.75 10.23
N GLU A 410 -3.10 -12.93 10.83
CA GLU A 410 -4.41 -13.44 11.25
C GLU A 410 -5.44 -13.50 10.10
N ALA A 411 -5.00 -13.94 8.92
CA ALA A 411 -5.90 -14.24 7.82
C ALA A 411 -6.87 -15.38 8.21
N ALA A 412 -8.11 -15.29 7.77
CA ALA A 412 -9.16 -16.30 8.05
C ALA A 412 -9.02 -17.57 7.18
N GLY A 413 -7.89 -17.75 6.49
CA GLY A 413 -7.59 -18.86 5.61
C GLY A 413 -6.90 -18.41 4.32
N ILE A 414 -6.71 -19.33 3.39
CA ILE A 414 -6.27 -19.04 2.02
C ILE A 414 -7.50 -18.97 1.12
N GLY A 415 -7.69 -17.83 0.44
CA GLY A 415 -8.81 -17.63 -0.50
C GLY A 415 -8.44 -17.90 -1.96
N LEU A 416 -7.14 -17.98 -2.26
CA LEU A 416 -6.62 -18.39 -3.56
C LEU A 416 -5.18 -18.89 -3.42
N CYS A 417 -4.96 -20.13 -3.84
CA CYS A 417 -3.65 -20.67 -4.18
C CYS A 417 -3.63 -20.95 -5.69
N ARG A 418 -2.68 -20.35 -6.41
CA ARG A 418 -2.48 -20.50 -7.84
C ARG A 418 -1.48 -21.62 -8.08
N THR A 419 -1.94 -22.78 -8.52
CA THR A 419 -1.08 -23.97 -8.70
C THR A 419 -0.06 -23.83 -9.81
N GLU A 420 -0.29 -22.94 -10.79
CA GLU A 420 0.63 -22.65 -11.88
C GLU A 420 1.97 -22.08 -11.40
N HIS A 421 1.99 -21.27 -10.34
CA HIS A 421 3.22 -20.68 -9.84
C HIS A 421 4.19 -21.71 -9.26
N MET A 422 3.65 -22.83 -8.77
CA MET A 422 4.47 -23.92 -8.22
C MET A 422 5.34 -24.59 -9.28
N PHE A 423 4.89 -24.61 -10.54
CA PHE A 423 5.63 -25.28 -11.64
C PHE A 423 6.88 -24.54 -12.11
N PHE A 424 7.00 -23.25 -11.75
CA PHE A 424 8.22 -22.49 -12.06
C PHE A 424 9.34 -22.66 -11.03
N GLN A 425 9.12 -23.38 -9.94
CA GLN A 425 10.10 -23.54 -8.85
C GLN A 425 10.92 -24.83 -9.02
N GLY A 426 12.20 -24.82 -8.59
CA GLY A 426 12.99 -26.00 -8.24
C GLY A 426 13.11 -27.10 -9.32
N GLY A 427 13.28 -26.75 -10.58
CA GLY A 427 13.46 -27.76 -11.67
C GLY A 427 12.15 -28.43 -12.16
N ARG A 428 11.00 -28.00 -11.64
CA ARG A 428 9.67 -28.55 -11.97
C ARG A 428 9.20 -28.19 -13.38
N ILE A 429 9.76 -27.15 -13.97
CA ILE A 429 9.41 -26.70 -15.31
C ILE A 429 9.71 -27.76 -16.38
N THR A 430 10.75 -28.55 -16.18
CA THR A 430 11.13 -29.62 -17.17
C THR A 430 10.09 -30.74 -17.23
N PRO A 431 9.66 -31.42 -16.14
CA PRO A 431 8.57 -32.38 -16.22
C PRO A 431 7.24 -31.74 -16.64
N MET A 432 6.95 -30.46 -16.29
CA MET A 432 5.78 -29.73 -16.79
C MET A 432 5.83 -29.58 -18.32
N ARG A 433 6.96 -29.15 -18.89
CA ARG A 433 7.17 -29.07 -20.35
C ARG A 433 7.09 -30.43 -21.03
N ARG A 434 7.61 -31.51 -20.40
CA ARG A 434 7.48 -32.90 -20.90
C ARG A 434 6.01 -33.32 -20.93
N MET A 435 5.24 -33.03 -19.89
CA MET A 435 3.80 -33.30 -19.83
C MET A 435 3.04 -32.58 -20.95
N ILE A 436 3.35 -31.31 -21.23
CA ILE A 436 2.71 -30.50 -22.27
C ILE A 436 3.05 -31.03 -23.66
N LEU A 437 4.30 -31.39 -23.90
CA LEU A 437 4.80 -31.89 -25.21
C LEU A 437 4.57 -33.39 -25.42
N ALA A 438 3.94 -34.10 -24.48
CA ALA A 438 3.63 -35.50 -24.59
C ALA A 438 2.73 -35.81 -25.80
N GLY A 439 3.14 -36.76 -26.64
CA GLY A 439 2.39 -37.15 -27.83
C GLY A 439 1.19 -38.06 -27.56
N ASN A 440 1.12 -38.67 -26.38
CA ASN A 440 0.06 -39.59 -25.97
C ASN A 440 -0.22 -39.46 -24.44
N GLY A 441 -1.29 -40.14 -24.00
CA GLY A 441 -1.71 -40.07 -22.59
C GLY A 441 -0.80 -40.86 -21.62
N GLU A 442 -0.03 -41.82 -22.10
CA GLU A 442 0.89 -42.61 -21.25
C GLU A 442 2.12 -41.76 -20.88
N ASP A 443 2.77 -41.15 -21.89
CA ASP A 443 3.89 -40.25 -21.67
C ASP A 443 3.49 -39.05 -20.80
N ARG A 444 2.25 -38.55 -20.98
CA ARG A 444 1.72 -37.44 -20.15
C ARG A 444 1.57 -37.87 -18.69
N ARG A 445 1.02 -39.07 -18.41
CA ARG A 445 0.90 -39.60 -17.06
C ARG A 445 2.26 -39.80 -16.42
N ALA A 446 3.25 -40.33 -17.13
CA ALA A 446 4.60 -40.49 -16.61
C ALA A 446 5.23 -39.16 -16.18
N ALA A 447 5.01 -38.09 -16.90
CA ALA A 447 5.48 -36.76 -16.51
C ALA A 447 4.67 -36.20 -15.30
N LEU A 448 3.37 -36.49 -15.22
CA LEU A 448 2.52 -36.07 -14.07
C LEU A 448 2.91 -36.84 -12.81
N ASP A 449 3.31 -38.11 -12.88
CA ASP A 449 3.81 -38.90 -11.77
C ASP A 449 5.09 -38.31 -11.15
N GLU A 450 5.92 -37.62 -11.93
CA GLU A 450 7.07 -36.86 -11.42
C GLU A 450 6.65 -35.59 -10.72
N LEU A 451 5.59 -34.88 -11.17
CA LEU A 451 5.09 -33.65 -10.59
C LEU A 451 4.26 -33.87 -9.34
N HIS A 452 3.56 -35.00 -9.25
CA HIS A 452 2.65 -35.30 -8.15
C HIS A 452 3.28 -35.17 -6.74
N PRO A 453 4.43 -35.81 -6.42
CA PRO A 453 5.02 -35.70 -5.09
C PRO A 453 5.48 -34.27 -4.76
N MET A 454 5.84 -33.49 -5.78
CA MET A 454 6.26 -32.10 -5.59
C MET A 454 5.07 -31.22 -5.19
N GLN A 455 3.95 -31.30 -5.91
CA GLN A 455 2.73 -30.55 -5.54
C GLN A 455 2.15 -31.02 -4.21
N ARG A 456 2.16 -32.32 -3.93
CA ARG A 456 1.73 -32.85 -2.64
C ARG A 456 2.53 -32.23 -1.49
N SER A 457 3.86 -32.12 -1.62
CA SER A 457 4.70 -31.46 -0.61
C SER A 457 4.31 -29.99 -0.42
N ASP A 458 4.07 -29.24 -1.50
CA ASP A 458 3.69 -27.84 -1.43
C ASP A 458 2.34 -27.64 -0.72
N PHE A 459 1.36 -28.46 -1.08
CA PHE A 459 0.04 -28.41 -0.44
C PHE A 459 0.10 -28.80 1.03
N THR A 460 0.96 -29.76 1.40
CA THR A 460 1.17 -30.13 2.80
C THR A 460 1.70 -28.95 3.60
N GLU A 461 2.65 -28.18 3.06
CA GLU A 461 3.16 -26.97 3.71
C GLU A 461 2.09 -25.87 3.87
N LEU A 462 1.23 -25.69 2.86
CA LEU A 462 0.10 -24.75 2.94
C LEU A 462 -0.88 -25.14 4.05
N PHE A 463 -1.27 -26.40 4.11
CA PHE A 463 -2.20 -26.90 5.13
C PHE A 463 -1.62 -26.78 6.54
N ARG A 464 -0.33 -27.07 6.72
CA ARG A 464 0.36 -26.89 8.01
C ARG A 464 0.42 -25.45 8.47
N ALA A 465 0.55 -24.50 7.53
CA ALA A 465 0.55 -23.09 7.86
C ALA A 465 -0.83 -22.55 8.27
N MET A 466 -1.93 -23.27 7.93
CA MET A 466 -3.32 -22.86 8.13
C MET A 466 -4.16 -23.92 8.87
N PRO A 467 -3.76 -24.34 10.06
CA PRO A 467 -4.45 -25.42 10.78
C PRO A 467 -5.91 -25.04 11.10
N GLY A 468 -6.86 -25.87 10.69
CA GLY A 468 -8.29 -25.68 10.92
C GLY A 468 -8.95 -24.57 10.09
N LEU A 469 -8.19 -23.90 9.23
CA LEU A 469 -8.70 -22.84 8.36
C LEU A 469 -8.89 -23.32 6.92
N PRO A 470 -9.82 -22.76 6.16
CA PRO A 470 -10.04 -23.13 4.77
C PRO A 470 -8.85 -22.74 3.88
N VAL A 471 -8.48 -23.64 2.96
CA VAL A 471 -7.43 -23.43 1.97
C VAL A 471 -8.00 -23.69 0.59
N VAL A 472 -8.28 -22.61 -0.16
CA VAL A 472 -8.77 -22.68 -1.53
C VAL A 472 -7.60 -22.91 -2.48
N ILE A 473 -7.61 -24.03 -3.17
CA ILE A 473 -6.61 -24.41 -4.18
C ILE A 473 -7.28 -24.38 -5.55
N ARG A 474 -6.87 -23.44 -6.40
CA ARG A 474 -7.33 -23.35 -7.78
C ARG A 474 -6.59 -24.37 -8.64
N LEU A 475 -7.32 -25.23 -9.33
CA LEU A 475 -6.73 -26.14 -10.30
C LEU A 475 -6.11 -25.35 -11.45
N LEU A 476 -5.18 -25.97 -12.18
CA LEU A 476 -4.37 -25.35 -13.25
C LEU A 476 -5.23 -24.52 -14.20
N ASP A 477 -4.91 -23.24 -14.31
CA ASP A 477 -5.70 -22.27 -15.09
C ASP A 477 -5.05 -21.82 -16.40
N PRO A 478 -3.75 -21.43 -16.47
CA PRO A 478 -3.19 -20.87 -17.69
C PRO A 478 -3.21 -21.82 -18.90
N PRO A 479 -3.20 -21.29 -20.13
CA PRO A 479 -2.98 -22.09 -21.31
C PRO A 479 -1.63 -22.79 -21.26
N LEU A 480 -1.56 -24.02 -21.77
CA LEU A 480 -0.35 -24.84 -21.65
C LEU A 480 0.87 -24.25 -22.35
N HIS A 481 0.68 -23.45 -23.42
CA HIS A 481 1.81 -22.87 -24.16
C HIS A 481 2.58 -21.81 -23.35
N GLU A 482 1.99 -21.21 -22.29
CA GLU A 482 2.69 -20.23 -21.43
C GLU A 482 3.86 -20.85 -20.65
N PHE A 483 3.89 -22.16 -20.46
CA PHE A 483 5.00 -22.89 -19.84
C PHE A 483 6.12 -23.22 -20.80
N LEU A 484 5.91 -23.06 -22.12
CA LEU A 484 6.89 -23.39 -23.14
C LEU A 484 7.84 -22.23 -23.40
N PRO A 485 9.11 -22.51 -23.75
CA PRO A 485 10.06 -21.46 -24.05
C PRO A 485 9.72 -20.74 -25.36
N HIS A 486 10.05 -19.44 -25.41
CA HIS A 486 9.82 -18.61 -26.60
C HIS A 486 11.10 -18.40 -27.43
N GLY A 487 12.28 -18.54 -26.80
CA GLY A 487 13.59 -18.34 -27.44
C GLY A 487 14.08 -19.55 -28.19
N GLN A 488 14.71 -19.37 -29.38
CA GLN A 488 15.23 -20.46 -30.19
C GLN A 488 16.31 -21.28 -29.45
N ALA A 489 17.16 -20.62 -28.65
CA ALA A 489 18.18 -21.29 -27.85
C ALA A 489 17.58 -22.20 -26.77
N GLU A 490 16.53 -21.74 -26.10
CA GLU A 490 15.81 -22.50 -25.09
C GLU A 490 15.01 -23.65 -25.65
N ILE A 491 14.43 -23.49 -26.86
CA ILE A 491 13.74 -24.57 -27.59
C ILE A 491 14.74 -25.68 -27.93
N ALA A 492 15.94 -25.34 -28.44
CA ALA A 492 16.99 -26.27 -28.72
C ALA A 492 17.51 -27.01 -27.48
N GLU A 493 17.61 -26.32 -26.36
CA GLU A 493 17.97 -26.89 -25.06
C GLU A 493 16.89 -27.86 -24.56
N LEU A 494 15.63 -27.46 -24.63
CA LEU A 494 14.48 -28.28 -24.25
C LEU A 494 14.43 -29.56 -25.13
N GLY A 495 14.63 -29.43 -26.44
CA GLY A 495 14.72 -30.57 -27.35
C GLY A 495 15.81 -31.56 -26.94
N ARG A 496 17.02 -31.06 -26.62
CA ARG A 496 18.11 -31.91 -26.12
C ARG A 496 17.78 -32.61 -24.81
N THR A 497 17.17 -31.88 -23.88
CA THR A 497 16.79 -32.41 -22.56
C THR A 497 15.71 -33.46 -22.63
N LEU A 498 14.76 -33.31 -23.55
CA LEU A 498 13.64 -34.25 -23.75
C LEU A 498 13.93 -35.35 -24.78
N GLY A 499 15.07 -35.30 -25.49
CA GLY A 499 15.38 -36.20 -26.56
C GLY A 499 14.50 -36.03 -27.82
N LEU A 500 13.92 -34.83 -28.00
CA LEU A 500 13.10 -34.43 -29.13
C LEU A 500 13.89 -33.61 -30.13
N GLY A 501 13.51 -33.67 -31.42
CA GLY A 501 14.05 -32.77 -32.42
C GLY A 501 13.62 -31.32 -32.17
N GLU A 502 14.52 -30.36 -32.46
CA GLU A 502 14.20 -28.93 -32.32
C GLU A 502 12.95 -28.52 -33.12
N ASP A 503 12.88 -29.01 -34.38
CA ASP A 503 11.73 -28.79 -35.27
C ASP A 503 10.43 -29.40 -34.70
N GLU A 504 10.52 -30.52 -34.00
CA GLU A 504 9.38 -31.18 -33.38
C GLU A 504 8.86 -30.35 -32.17
N VAL A 505 9.76 -29.88 -31.31
CA VAL A 505 9.40 -29.00 -30.19
C VAL A 505 8.75 -27.72 -30.71
N LEU A 506 9.35 -27.11 -31.74
CA LEU A 506 8.83 -25.88 -32.35
C LEU A 506 7.45 -26.10 -33.00
N MET A 507 7.25 -27.21 -33.68
CA MET A 507 5.97 -27.56 -34.29
C MET A 507 4.88 -27.72 -33.23
N ARG A 508 5.13 -28.49 -32.17
CA ARG A 508 4.18 -28.71 -31.08
C ARG A 508 3.89 -27.42 -30.30
N ALA A 509 4.92 -26.59 -30.07
CA ALA A 509 4.73 -25.29 -29.42
C ALA A 509 3.82 -24.38 -30.27
N ARG A 510 4.00 -24.37 -31.60
CA ARG A 510 3.13 -23.61 -32.52
C ARG A 510 1.69 -24.14 -32.57
N GLU A 511 1.51 -25.46 -32.49
CA GLU A 511 0.16 -26.08 -32.45
C GLU A 511 -0.61 -25.72 -31.19
N LEU A 512 0.11 -25.51 -30.04
CA LEU A 512 -0.46 -25.12 -28.76
C LEU A 512 -0.62 -23.61 -28.61
N ALA A 513 0.10 -22.81 -29.40
CA ALA A 513 0.03 -21.37 -29.34
C ALA A 513 -1.37 -20.85 -29.68
N GLU A 514 -1.89 -20.01 -28.86
CA GLU A 514 -3.24 -19.43 -28.97
C GLU A 514 -3.18 -18.01 -29.47
N PHE A 515 -4.10 -17.61 -30.34
CA PHE A 515 -4.23 -16.22 -30.82
C PHE A 515 -4.67 -15.26 -29.69
N ASN A 516 -5.48 -15.77 -28.77
CA ASN A 516 -5.90 -15.05 -27.58
C ASN A 516 -5.87 -15.99 -26.37
N PRO A 517 -4.78 -15.97 -25.59
CA PRO A 517 -4.61 -16.82 -24.41
C PRO A 517 -5.75 -16.71 -23.39
N MET A 518 -6.32 -15.52 -23.25
CA MET A 518 -7.43 -15.25 -22.31
C MET A 518 -8.70 -16.04 -22.64
N LEU A 519 -8.98 -16.26 -23.90
CA LEU A 519 -10.21 -16.89 -24.40
C LEU A 519 -9.98 -18.31 -24.92
N GLY A 520 -8.77 -18.82 -24.82
CA GLY A 520 -8.35 -20.08 -25.40
C GLY A 520 -8.64 -21.34 -24.57
N LYS A 521 -7.80 -22.37 -24.74
CA LYS A 521 -7.87 -23.63 -24.00
C LYS A 521 -7.14 -23.51 -22.67
N ARG A 522 -7.80 -22.93 -21.69
CA ARG A 522 -7.31 -22.76 -20.32
C ARG A 522 -8.37 -23.20 -19.30
N GLY A 523 -8.00 -23.27 -18.03
CA GLY A 523 -8.90 -23.55 -16.92
C GLY A 523 -9.66 -24.86 -17.07
N CYS A 524 -10.95 -24.85 -16.84
CA CYS A 524 -11.81 -26.04 -16.94
C CYS A 524 -11.72 -26.71 -18.33
N ARG A 525 -11.41 -25.96 -19.40
CA ARG A 525 -11.25 -26.50 -20.76
C ARG A 525 -10.01 -27.38 -20.87
N VAL A 526 -8.91 -27.07 -20.16
CA VAL A 526 -7.75 -27.94 -20.02
C VAL A 526 -8.12 -29.20 -19.25
N GLY A 527 -8.81 -29.06 -18.11
CA GLY A 527 -9.25 -30.17 -17.28
C GLY A 527 -10.22 -31.14 -18.00
N ILE A 528 -11.01 -30.64 -18.95
CA ILE A 528 -11.89 -31.47 -19.78
C ILE A 528 -11.10 -32.15 -20.89
N ALA A 529 -10.18 -31.46 -21.56
CA ALA A 529 -9.39 -31.98 -22.67
C ALA A 529 -8.27 -32.93 -22.23
N TYR A 530 -7.67 -32.67 -21.07
CA TYR A 530 -6.57 -33.45 -20.49
C TYR A 530 -6.87 -33.75 -19.01
N PRO A 531 -7.87 -34.63 -18.75
CA PRO A 531 -8.40 -34.84 -17.38
C PRO A 531 -7.35 -35.30 -16.37
N GLU A 532 -6.33 -36.03 -16.85
CA GLU A 532 -5.24 -36.56 -16.03
C GLU A 532 -4.45 -35.47 -15.30
N ILE A 533 -4.46 -34.21 -15.79
CA ILE A 533 -3.82 -33.08 -15.13
C ILE A 533 -4.58 -32.73 -13.84
N TYR A 534 -5.89 -32.57 -13.95
CA TYR A 534 -6.72 -32.25 -12.79
C TYR A 534 -6.83 -33.43 -11.81
N GLU A 535 -6.90 -34.66 -12.32
CA GLU A 535 -6.91 -35.89 -11.52
C GLU A 535 -5.64 -35.99 -10.65
N MET A 536 -4.45 -35.67 -11.23
CA MET A 536 -3.18 -35.64 -10.49
C MET A 536 -3.21 -34.54 -9.39
N GLN A 537 -3.66 -33.31 -9.72
CA GLN A 537 -3.71 -32.22 -8.76
C GLN A 537 -4.68 -32.52 -7.60
N VAL A 538 -5.86 -33.04 -7.89
CA VAL A 538 -6.85 -33.42 -6.87
C VAL A 538 -6.29 -34.52 -5.95
N ARG A 539 -5.62 -35.51 -6.51
CA ARG A 539 -4.95 -36.55 -5.74
C ARG A 539 -3.89 -35.94 -4.80
N ALA A 540 -3.04 -35.06 -5.33
CA ALA A 540 -2.00 -34.40 -4.55
C ALA A 540 -2.59 -33.56 -3.42
N ILE A 541 -3.69 -32.83 -3.65
CA ILE A 541 -4.39 -32.03 -2.64
C ILE A 541 -4.93 -32.90 -1.50
N LEU A 542 -5.64 -33.99 -1.85
CA LEU A 542 -6.27 -34.86 -0.86
C LEU A 542 -5.24 -35.67 -0.05
N GLU A 543 -4.21 -36.17 -0.71
CA GLU A 543 -3.11 -36.87 -0.01
C GLU A 543 -2.34 -35.91 0.90
N ALA A 544 -2.07 -34.68 0.47
CA ALA A 544 -1.43 -33.65 1.29
C ALA A 544 -2.28 -33.28 2.52
N ALA A 545 -3.59 -33.21 2.37
CA ALA A 545 -4.51 -32.94 3.47
C ALA A 545 -4.52 -34.08 4.49
N ILE A 546 -4.44 -35.33 4.04
CA ILE A 546 -4.31 -36.51 4.91
C ILE A 546 -2.98 -36.45 5.66
N ASP A 547 -1.86 -36.23 4.95
CA ASP A 547 -0.52 -36.17 5.54
C ASP A 547 -0.41 -35.08 6.60
N ALA A 548 -0.86 -33.85 6.28
CA ALA A 548 -0.84 -32.73 7.23
C ALA A 548 -1.67 -33.03 8.48
N ARG A 549 -2.85 -33.65 8.33
CA ARG A 549 -3.69 -34.05 9.46
C ARG A 549 -3.05 -35.13 10.30
N GLU A 550 -2.44 -36.15 9.67
CA GLU A 550 -1.80 -37.28 10.37
C GLU A 550 -0.57 -36.84 11.15
N GLU A 551 0.23 -35.93 10.59
CA GLU A 551 1.46 -35.45 11.23
C GLU A 551 1.20 -34.44 12.36
N ASP A 552 0.30 -33.49 12.17
CA ASP A 552 0.07 -32.37 13.09
C ASP A 552 -1.14 -32.57 14.01
N GLY A 553 -1.99 -33.55 13.70
CA GLY A 553 -3.21 -33.84 14.47
C GLY A 553 -4.27 -32.73 14.42
N GLN A 554 -4.12 -31.76 13.50
CA GLN A 554 -5.01 -30.63 13.36
C GLN A 554 -6.00 -30.84 12.21
N PRO A 555 -7.22 -30.27 12.28
CA PRO A 555 -8.16 -30.28 11.17
C PRO A 555 -7.55 -29.62 9.93
N VAL A 556 -7.86 -30.15 8.74
CA VAL A 556 -7.51 -29.57 7.45
C VAL A 556 -8.79 -29.40 6.64
N VAL A 557 -8.96 -28.25 6.00
CA VAL A 557 -10.17 -27.91 5.23
C VAL A 557 -9.78 -27.55 3.80
N PRO A 558 -9.58 -28.56 2.91
CA PRO A 558 -9.29 -28.33 1.50
C PRO A 558 -10.52 -27.88 0.76
N GLU A 559 -10.39 -26.77 0.02
CA GLU A 559 -11.39 -26.20 -0.88
C GLU A 559 -10.83 -26.22 -2.31
N ILE A 560 -11.37 -27.09 -3.17
CA ILE A 560 -10.89 -27.26 -4.56
C ILE A 560 -11.69 -26.32 -5.46
N MET A 561 -11.01 -25.42 -6.16
CA MET A 561 -11.67 -24.43 -7.00
C MET A 561 -11.39 -24.67 -8.50
N ILE A 562 -12.48 -24.78 -9.28
CA ILE A 562 -12.43 -24.97 -10.72
C ILE A 562 -12.47 -23.62 -11.40
N PRO A 563 -11.41 -23.23 -12.18
CA PRO A 563 -11.33 -21.96 -12.88
C PRO A 563 -12.16 -21.96 -14.18
N LEU A 564 -12.52 -20.76 -14.64
CA LEU A 564 -13.07 -20.46 -15.97
C LEU A 564 -14.36 -21.20 -16.34
N VAL A 565 -15.14 -21.65 -15.36
CA VAL A 565 -16.42 -22.32 -15.62
C VAL A 565 -17.39 -21.35 -16.29
N SER A 566 -18.01 -21.79 -17.38
CA SER A 566 -19.00 -21.01 -18.10
C SER A 566 -20.34 -21.73 -18.28
N ALA A 567 -20.33 -23.07 -18.13
CA ALA A 567 -21.51 -23.91 -18.29
C ALA A 567 -21.62 -24.96 -17.17
N VAL A 568 -22.84 -25.24 -16.73
CA VAL A 568 -23.11 -26.24 -15.67
C VAL A 568 -22.57 -27.62 -16.02
N ARG A 569 -22.57 -27.98 -17.30
CA ARG A 569 -22.06 -29.29 -17.74
C ARG A 569 -20.55 -29.42 -17.58
N GLU A 570 -19.79 -28.33 -17.72
CA GLU A 570 -18.34 -28.32 -17.43
C GLU A 570 -18.09 -28.68 -15.95
N LEU A 571 -18.82 -28.00 -15.04
CA LEU A 571 -18.73 -28.28 -13.61
C LEU A 571 -19.16 -29.72 -13.30
N ALA A 572 -20.26 -30.20 -13.86
CA ALA A 572 -20.76 -31.55 -13.59
C ALA A 572 -19.73 -32.64 -13.96
N LEU A 573 -19.11 -32.50 -15.14
CA LEU A 573 -18.08 -33.45 -15.61
C LEU A 573 -16.84 -33.42 -14.72
N LEU A 574 -16.37 -32.24 -14.33
CA LEU A 574 -15.16 -32.13 -13.52
C LEU A 574 -15.43 -32.55 -12.07
N ARG A 575 -16.62 -32.25 -11.52
CA ARG A 575 -17.02 -32.70 -10.19
C ARG A 575 -17.06 -34.23 -10.09
N GLU A 576 -17.67 -34.90 -11.06
CA GLU A 576 -17.68 -36.36 -11.13
C GLU A 576 -16.28 -36.97 -11.10
N ARG A 577 -15.31 -36.34 -11.81
CA ARG A 577 -13.90 -36.76 -11.79
C ARG A 577 -13.23 -36.54 -10.45
N ILE A 578 -13.42 -35.35 -9.86
CA ILE A 578 -12.90 -35.02 -8.54
C ILE A 578 -13.39 -36.01 -7.50
N ASP A 579 -14.69 -36.28 -7.48
CA ASP A 579 -15.30 -37.23 -6.56
C ASP A 579 -14.78 -38.67 -6.78
N SER A 580 -14.53 -39.06 -8.05
CA SER A 580 -13.94 -40.36 -8.36
C SER A 580 -12.50 -40.52 -7.87
N VAL A 581 -11.69 -39.45 -7.99
CA VAL A 581 -10.31 -39.44 -7.43
C VAL A 581 -10.34 -39.49 -5.91
N ALA A 582 -11.26 -38.74 -5.27
CA ALA A 582 -11.41 -38.75 -3.82
C ALA A 582 -11.77 -40.14 -3.29
N GLU A 583 -12.68 -40.86 -3.97
CA GLU A 583 -13.00 -42.23 -3.62
C GLU A 583 -11.81 -43.20 -3.77
N ALA A 584 -11.00 -43.02 -4.81
CA ALA A 584 -9.79 -43.80 -5.00
C ALA A 584 -8.77 -43.54 -3.88
N VAL A 585 -8.50 -42.28 -3.56
CA VAL A 585 -7.59 -41.91 -2.46
C VAL A 585 -8.10 -42.46 -1.12
N ARG A 586 -9.41 -42.35 -0.86
CA ARG A 586 -10.04 -42.91 0.33
C ARG A 586 -9.82 -44.43 0.45
N ALA A 587 -9.99 -45.14 -0.66
CA ALA A 587 -9.80 -46.59 -0.68
C ALA A 587 -8.34 -47.03 -0.46
N GLU A 588 -7.40 -46.27 -1.04
CA GLU A 588 -5.96 -46.53 -0.94
C GLU A 588 -5.38 -46.17 0.46
N ARG A 589 -5.84 -45.07 1.05
CA ARG A 589 -5.33 -44.53 2.31
C ARG A 589 -6.13 -45.01 3.53
N GLU A 590 -7.24 -45.72 3.35
CA GLU A 590 -8.17 -46.18 4.39
C GLU A 590 -8.64 -45.05 5.32
N THR A 591 -8.61 -43.81 4.83
CA THR A 591 -8.98 -42.60 5.60
C THR A 591 -9.80 -41.62 4.75
N MET A 592 -10.52 -40.73 5.42
CA MET A 592 -11.40 -39.76 4.80
C MET A 592 -11.01 -38.33 5.19
N VAL A 593 -10.99 -37.45 4.22
CA VAL A 593 -10.86 -35.99 4.40
C VAL A 593 -12.09 -35.34 3.78
N ASP A 594 -12.77 -34.52 4.56
CA ASP A 594 -13.84 -33.70 4.03
C ASP A 594 -13.23 -32.63 3.12
N TYR A 595 -13.81 -32.41 1.95
CA TYR A 595 -13.40 -31.39 1.00
C TYR A 595 -14.62 -30.69 0.41
N SER A 596 -14.41 -29.48 -0.12
CA SER A 596 -15.43 -28.72 -0.85
C SER A 596 -14.97 -28.47 -2.28
N VAL A 597 -15.94 -28.47 -3.21
CA VAL A 597 -15.68 -28.14 -4.61
C VAL A 597 -16.44 -26.89 -5.00
N GLY A 598 -15.69 -25.85 -5.31
CA GLY A 598 -16.23 -24.56 -5.74
C GLY A 598 -15.81 -24.17 -7.13
N VAL A 599 -16.27 -23.00 -7.54
CA VAL A 599 -15.97 -22.45 -8.87
C VAL A 599 -15.50 -21.02 -8.79
N MET A 600 -14.62 -20.65 -9.71
CA MET A 600 -14.30 -19.27 -9.97
C MET A 600 -15.29 -18.72 -11.01
N LEU A 601 -16.06 -17.69 -10.57
CA LEU A 601 -16.94 -16.93 -11.45
C LEU A 601 -16.15 -15.75 -12.02
N GLU A 602 -15.67 -15.91 -13.23
CA GLU A 602 -14.79 -14.94 -13.86
C GLU A 602 -15.14 -14.65 -15.33
N THR A 603 -16.28 -15.16 -15.76
CA THR A 603 -16.87 -14.83 -17.06
C THR A 603 -18.26 -14.22 -16.87
N PRO A 604 -18.67 -13.22 -17.66
CA PRO A 604 -20.01 -12.65 -17.58
C PRO A 604 -21.13 -13.70 -17.72
N ARG A 605 -20.89 -14.71 -18.57
CA ARG A 605 -21.84 -15.83 -18.74
C ARG A 605 -22.01 -16.65 -17.46
N ALA A 606 -20.94 -16.93 -16.73
CA ALA A 606 -20.99 -17.67 -15.47
C ALA A 606 -21.79 -16.90 -14.44
N CYS A 607 -21.58 -15.57 -14.32
CA CYS A 607 -22.35 -14.70 -13.43
C CYS A 607 -23.84 -14.75 -13.73
N LEU A 608 -24.23 -14.69 -15.01
CA LEU A 608 -25.63 -14.77 -15.42
C LEU A 608 -26.25 -16.15 -15.19
N ARG A 609 -25.45 -17.22 -15.09
CA ARG A 609 -25.91 -18.61 -14.86
C ARG A 609 -25.57 -19.13 -13.46
N ALA A 610 -25.17 -18.26 -12.55
CA ALA A 610 -24.69 -18.61 -11.20
C ALA A 610 -25.68 -19.47 -10.40
N GLY A 611 -26.98 -19.23 -10.53
CA GLY A 611 -28.00 -20.06 -9.86
C GLY A 611 -28.01 -21.53 -10.30
N GLU A 612 -27.68 -21.82 -11.56
CA GLU A 612 -27.55 -23.20 -12.03
C GLU A 612 -26.24 -23.83 -11.57
N ILE A 613 -25.16 -23.05 -11.61
CA ILE A 613 -23.82 -23.47 -11.17
C ILE A 613 -23.84 -23.79 -9.67
N ALA A 614 -24.48 -22.95 -8.85
CA ALA A 614 -24.60 -23.09 -7.41
C ALA A 614 -25.23 -24.41 -6.95
N ARG A 615 -26.05 -25.06 -7.79
CA ARG A 615 -26.62 -26.38 -7.46
C ARG A 615 -25.55 -27.46 -7.30
N LEU A 616 -24.43 -27.31 -8.00
CA LEU A 616 -23.34 -28.28 -8.01
C LEU A 616 -22.08 -27.76 -7.29
N ALA A 617 -22.00 -26.49 -7.01
CA ALA A 617 -20.86 -25.87 -6.30
C ALA A 617 -21.11 -25.79 -4.80
N ASP A 618 -20.08 -25.98 -4.00
CA ASP A 618 -20.14 -25.81 -2.54
C ASP A 618 -19.85 -24.37 -2.12
N PHE A 619 -19.05 -23.67 -2.91
CA PHE A 619 -18.78 -22.23 -2.78
C PHE A 619 -18.56 -21.60 -4.16
N ILE A 620 -18.64 -20.28 -4.22
CA ILE A 620 -18.29 -19.48 -5.40
C ILE A 620 -17.33 -18.37 -5.02
N SER A 621 -16.36 -18.09 -5.88
CA SER A 621 -15.41 -16.98 -5.69
C SER A 621 -15.27 -16.20 -6.99
N PHE A 622 -15.27 -14.86 -6.92
CA PHE A 622 -15.12 -14.02 -8.09
C PHE A 622 -13.65 -13.80 -8.42
N GLY A 623 -13.23 -14.21 -9.62
CA GLY A 623 -11.95 -13.88 -10.23
C GLY A 623 -12.07 -12.53 -10.94
N THR A 624 -11.99 -11.43 -10.19
CA THR A 624 -12.29 -10.09 -10.71
C THR A 624 -11.32 -9.62 -11.78
N ASN A 625 -10.10 -10.13 -11.85
CA ASN A 625 -9.18 -9.79 -12.93
C ASN A 625 -9.75 -10.18 -14.30
N ASP A 626 -10.10 -11.46 -14.46
CA ASP A 626 -10.67 -11.97 -15.70
C ASP A 626 -12.09 -11.45 -15.95
N LEU A 627 -12.90 -11.35 -14.90
CA LEU A 627 -14.25 -10.80 -15.01
C LEU A 627 -14.23 -9.35 -15.52
N THR A 628 -13.32 -8.52 -15.02
CA THR A 628 -13.13 -7.14 -15.49
C THR A 628 -12.71 -7.13 -16.96
N GLN A 629 -11.68 -7.90 -17.34
CA GLN A 629 -11.22 -7.98 -18.72
C GLN A 629 -12.33 -8.36 -19.69
N MET A 630 -13.13 -9.37 -19.34
CA MET A 630 -14.20 -9.87 -20.22
C MET A 630 -15.42 -8.96 -20.23
N THR A 631 -15.71 -8.25 -19.15
CA THR A 631 -16.83 -7.29 -19.08
C THR A 631 -16.55 -6.04 -19.88
N TYR A 632 -15.33 -5.49 -19.75
CA TYR A 632 -14.90 -4.32 -20.53
C TYR A 632 -14.45 -4.67 -21.96
N GLY A 633 -14.12 -5.93 -22.25
CA GLY A 633 -13.47 -6.31 -23.50
C GLY A 633 -12.06 -5.73 -23.63
N LEU A 634 -11.32 -5.62 -22.52
CA LEU A 634 -9.98 -5.06 -22.43
C LEU A 634 -8.98 -6.14 -22.03
N SER A 635 -7.77 -6.10 -22.61
CA SER A 635 -6.63 -6.86 -22.10
C SER A 635 -5.92 -6.06 -21.01
N ARG A 636 -5.69 -6.66 -19.85
CA ARG A 636 -4.94 -6.05 -18.75
C ARG A 636 -3.51 -5.68 -19.17
N ASP A 637 -2.87 -6.55 -19.94
CA ASP A 637 -1.49 -6.36 -20.40
C ASP A 637 -1.37 -5.20 -21.39
N ASP A 638 -2.40 -4.95 -22.20
CA ASP A 638 -2.44 -3.86 -23.17
C ASP A 638 -3.03 -2.56 -22.61
N ALA A 639 -3.84 -2.62 -21.56
CA ALA A 639 -4.55 -1.47 -20.99
C ALA A 639 -3.60 -0.36 -20.55
N GLY A 640 -2.41 -0.69 -20.04
CA GLY A 640 -1.39 0.28 -19.63
C GLY A 640 -0.97 1.29 -20.70
N ARG A 641 -1.27 1.03 -21.99
CA ARG A 641 -0.94 1.92 -23.10
C ARG A 641 -1.92 3.08 -23.27
N PHE A 642 -3.19 2.92 -22.88
CA PHE A 642 -4.24 3.92 -23.08
C PHE A 642 -5.00 4.28 -21.79
N MET A 643 -4.95 3.48 -20.75
CA MET A 643 -5.66 3.72 -19.49
C MET A 643 -5.34 5.08 -18.84
N PRO A 644 -4.07 5.55 -18.84
CA PRO A 644 -3.76 6.87 -18.32
C PRO A 644 -4.51 8.02 -19.04
N ASP A 645 -4.72 7.88 -20.37
CA ASP A 645 -5.46 8.87 -21.15
C ASP A 645 -6.95 8.85 -20.77
N TYR A 646 -7.53 7.68 -20.56
CA TYR A 646 -8.94 7.50 -20.17
C TYR A 646 -9.22 8.11 -18.79
N VAL A 647 -8.34 7.89 -17.83
CA VAL A 647 -8.46 8.46 -16.48
C VAL A 647 -8.24 9.98 -16.51
N THR A 648 -7.24 10.46 -17.25
CA THR A 648 -6.94 11.90 -17.36
C THR A 648 -8.09 12.68 -18.02
N GLN A 649 -8.78 12.06 -18.99
CA GLN A 649 -9.93 12.65 -19.65
C GLN A 649 -11.25 12.47 -18.87
N GLY A 650 -11.21 11.79 -17.74
CA GLY A 650 -12.39 11.52 -16.91
C GLY A 650 -13.39 10.55 -17.53
N ILE A 651 -12.95 9.69 -18.48
CA ILE A 651 -13.78 8.64 -19.08
C ILE A 651 -14.02 7.52 -18.04
N TYR A 652 -12.96 7.15 -17.35
CA TYR A 652 -13.02 6.31 -16.15
C TYR A 652 -12.55 7.13 -14.95
N GLU A 653 -13.22 6.99 -13.83
CA GLU A 653 -12.83 7.65 -12.58
C GLU A 653 -11.52 7.06 -12.05
N HIS A 654 -11.37 5.74 -12.14
CA HIS A 654 -10.19 4.98 -11.74
C HIS A 654 -9.89 3.88 -12.76
N ASP A 655 -8.67 3.35 -12.69
CA ASP A 655 -8.30 2.14 -13.42
C ASP A 655 -9.10 0.94 -12.88
N PRO A 656 -9.96 0.27 -13.68
CA PRO A 656 -10.82 -0.82 -13.24
C PRO A 656 -10.04 -2.07 -12.81
N PHE A 657 -8.75 -2.16 -13.11
CA PHE A 657 -7.87 -3.23 -12.62
C PHE A 657 -7.32 -2.93 -11.22
N HIS A 658 -7.34 -1.67 -10.78
CA HIS A 658 -6.90 -1.26 -9.45
C HIS A 658 -8.05 -1.28 -8.43
N SER A 659 -9.18 -0.67 -8.75
CA SER A 659 -10.38 -0.63 -7.94
C SER A 659 -11.53 -1.28 -8.70
N LEU A 660 -12.43 -1.96 -7.98
CA LEU A 660 -13.56 -2.64 -8.58
C LEU A 660 -14.50 -1.63 -9.27
N ASP A 661 -14.84 -1.91 -10.51
CA ASP A 661 -15.95 -1.23 -11.20
C ASP A 661 -17.27 -1.67 -10.58
N HIS A 662 -17.90 -0.79 -9.81
CA HIS A 662 -19.13 -1.10 -9.10
C HIS A 662 -20.34 -1.20 -10.03
N ASP A 663 -20.35 -0.43 -11.11
CA ASP A 663 -21.51 -0.26 -11.99
C ASP A 663 -21.68 -1.42 -13.00
N GLY A 664 -20.57 -1.92 -13.55
CA GLY A 664 -20.62 -3.01 -14.53
C GLY A 664 -20.25 -4.36 -13.92
N VAL A 665 -18.99 -4.50 -13.46
CA VAL A 665 -18.49 -5.75 -12.88
C VAL A 665 -19.20 -6.06 -11.56
N GLY A 666 -19.38 -5.04 -10.71
CA GLY A 666 -20.09 -5.15 -9.43
C GLY A 666 -21.55 -5.57 -9.61
N GLU A 667 -22.28 -5.01 -10.58
CA GLU A 667 -23.64 -5.43 -10.90
C GLU A 667 -23.70 -6.92 -11.29
N LEU A 668 -22.77 -7.37 -12.14
CA LEU A 668 -22.68 -8.80 -12.50
C LEU A 668 -22.43 -9.69 -11.29
N MET A 669 -21.58 -9.25 -10.36
CA MET A 669 -21.30 -9.98 -9.13
C MET A 669 -22.51 -10.05 -8.21
N GLN A 670 -23.27 -8.96 -8.06
CA GLN A 670 -24.52 -8.93 -7.29
C GLN A 670 -25.57 -9.87 -7.89
N ILE A 671 -25.80 -9.79 -9.19
CA ILE A 671 -26.71 -10.68 -9.92
C ILE A 671 -26.33 -12.15 -9.68
N ALA A 672 -25.03 -12.45 -9.73
CA ALA A 672 -24.56 -13.83 -9.53
C ALA A 672 -24.78 -14.29 -8.08
N ALA A 673 -24.45 -13.48 -7.09
CA ALA A 673 -24.64 -13.79 -5.68
C ALA A 673 -26.12 -14.01 -5.33
N GLU A 674 -27.01 -13.12 -5.80
CA GLU A 674 -28.46 -13.24 -5.61
C GLU A 674 -29.01 -14.53 -6.23
N ARG A 675 -28.63 -14.84 -7.48
CA ARG A 675 -29.06 -16.06 -8.17
C ARG A 675 -28.54 -17.33 -7.51
N ALA A 676 -27.31 -17.30 -7.03
CA ALA A 676 -26.70 -18.44 -6.32
C ALA A 676 -27.42 -18.70 -4.99
N ARG A 677 -27.63 -17.65 -4.18
CA ARG A 677 -28.33 -17.75 -2.89
C ARG A 677 -29.83 -18.06 -3.00
N ALA A 678 -30.45 -17.66 -4.08
CA ALA A 678 -31.84 -18.07 -4.35
C ALA A 678 -32.01 -19.60 -4.48
N VAL A 679 -30.94 -20.30 -4.85
CA VAL A 679 -30.93 -21.76 -5.02
C VAL A 679 -30.28 -22.47 -3.83
N LYS A 680 -29.19 -21.93 -3.31
CA LYS A 680 -28.44 -22.45 -2.16
C LYS A 680 -28.18 -21.29 -1.17
N PRO A 681 -29.09 -21.03 -0.22
CA PRO A 681 -29.02 -19.84 0.65
C PRO A 681 -27.71 -19.71 1.43
N ASP A 682 -27.12 -20.83 1.82
CA ASP A 682 -25.91 -20.87 2.63
C ASP A 682 -24.62 -20.99 1.78
N ILE A 683 -24.69 -20.79 0.47
CA ILE A 683 -23.49 -20.85 -0.38
C ILE A 683 -22.52 -19.74 -0.01
N SER A 684 -21.27 -20.11 0.26
CA SER A 684 -20.21 -19.13 0.52
C SER A 684 -19.84 -18.37 -0.77
N VAL A 685 -19.82 -17.06 -0.65
CA VAL A 685 -19.52 -16.14 -1.76
C VAL A 685 -18.30 -15.31 -1.41
N GLY A 686 -17.24 -15.43 -2.20
CA GLY A 686 -15.98 -14.73 -1.99
C GLY A 686 -15.48 -13.94 -3.19
N LEU A 687 -14.48 -13.12 -2.97
CA LEU A 687 -13.71 -12.40 -3.98
C LEU A 687 -12.22 -12.74 -3.79
N CYS A 688 -11.52 -13.09 -4.87
CA CYS A 688 -10.10 -13.44 -4.81
C CYS A 688 -9.21 -12.68 -5.81
N GLY A 689 -9.74 -11.68 -6.49
CA GLY A 689 -8.98 -10.78 -7.35
C GLY A 689 -8.10 -9.79 -6.59
N GLU A 690 -7.28 -9.05 -7.30
CA GLU A 690 -6.33 -8.09 -6.69
C GLU A 690 -7.02 -6.92 -5.98
N GLN A 691 -8.27 -6.61 -6.34
CA GLN A 691 -9.09 -5.61 -5.70
C GLN A 691 -9.53 -6.00 -4.27
N GLY A 692 -9.28 -7.25 -3.82
CA GLY A 692 -9.71 -7.75 -2.51
C GLY A 692 -9.12 -7.03 -1.28
N ALA A 693 -8.17 -6.12 -1.46
CA ALA A 693 -7.64 -5.25 -0.41
C ALA A 693 -7.88 -3.76 -0.67
N ASP A 694 -8.50 -3.39 -1.78
CA ASP A 694 -8.91 -2.01 -2.02
C ASP A 694 -10.11 -1.66 -1.13
N PRO A 695 -10.05 -0.58 -0.32
CA PRO A 695 -11.11 -0.25 0.64
C PRO A 695 -12.49 -0.09 0.01
N SER A 696 -12.58 0.53 -1.18
CA SER A 696 -13.84 0.71 -1.91
C SER A 696 -14.44 -0.64 -2.35
N SER A 697 -13.59 -1.54 -2.84
CA SER A 697 -13.97 -2.90 -3.24
C SER A 697 -14.41 -3.75 -2.05
N VAL A 698 -13.74 -3.61 -0.91
CA VAL A 698 -14.11 -4.28 0.35
C VAL A 698 -15.46 -3.77 0.86
N GLU A 699 -15.70 -2.46 0.81
CA GLU A 699 -16.99 -1.86 1.16
C GLU A 699 -18.12 -2.38 0.26
N PHE A 700 -17.88 -2.47 -1.04
CA PHE A 700 -18.81 -3.07 -1.98
C PHE A 700 -19.16 -4.51 -1.58
N CYS A 701 -18.16 -5.37 -1.29
CA CYS A 701 -18.37 -6.75 -0.90
C CYS A 701 -19.17 -6.87 0.42
N GLU A 702 -18.90 -6.00 1.41
CA GLU A 702 -19.65 -5.95 2.66
C GLU A 702 -21.12 -5.59 2.39
N ARG A 703 -21.38 -4.56 1.57
CA ARG A 703 -22.77 -4.14 1.20
C ARG A 703 -23.50 -5.23 0.41
N ALA A 704 -22.82 -5.88 -0.54
CA ALA A 704 -23.36 -6.98 -1.32
C ALA A 704 -23.57 -8.27 -0.49
N GLY A 705 -23.14 -8.27 0.76
CA GLY A 705 -23.33 -9.39 1.68
C GLY A 705 -22.43 -10.59 1.39
N PHE A 706 -21.24 -10.39 0.81
CA PHE A 706 -20.26 -11.47 0.59
C PHE A 706 -19.74 -12.02 1.92
N ASP A 707 -19.18 -13.21 1.88
CA ASP A 707 -18.71 -13.91 3.08
C ASP A 707 -17.21 -13.65 3.31
N TYR A 708 -16.42 -13.49 2.24
CA TYR A 708 -15.00 -13.17 2.36
C TYR A 708 -14.44 -12.41 1.15
N VAL A 709 -13.33 -11.71 1.39
CA VAL A 709 -12.41 -11.21 0.37
C VAL A 709 -11.04 -11.84 0.58
N SER A 710 -10.25 -11.94 -0.49
CA SER A 710 -8.90 -12.49 -0.45
C SER A 710 -7.92 -11.55 -1.13
N CYS A 711 -6.75 -11.35 -0.52
CA CYS A 711 -5.73 -10.43 -1.00
C CYS A 711 -4.33 -10.95 -0.70
N SER A 712 -3.29 -10.26 -1.17
CA SER A 712 -1.92 -10.63 -0.83
C SER A 712 -1.68 -10.59 0.69
N PRO A 713 -0.78 -11.43 1.26
CA PRO A 713 -0.59 -11.56 2.70
C PRO A 713 -0.36 -10.23 3.42
N TYR A 714 0.50 -9.37 2.87
CA TYR A 714 0.82 -8.05 3.46
C TYR A 714 -0.33 -7.06 3.43
N ARG A 715 -1.38 -7.30 2.64
CA ARG A 715 -2.57 -6.46 2.58
C ARG A 715 -3.72 -6.96 3.46
N VAL A 716 -3.58 -8.11 4.09
CA VAL A 716 -4.59 -8.68 5.01
C VAL A 716 -4.98 -7.69 6.12
N PRO A 717 -4.04 -7.01 6.83
CA PRO A 717 -4.45 -6.04 7.85
C PRO A 717 -5.26 -4.87 7.30
N ILE A 718 -4.94 -4.39 6.10
CA ILE A 718 -5.66 -3.30 5.42
C ILE A 718 -7.09 -3.73 5.11
N ALA A 719 -7.26 -4.91 4.52
CA ALA A 719 -8.57 -5.46 4.19
C ALA A 719 -9.43 -5.74 5.44
N ARG A 720 -8.82 -6.26 6.53
CA ARG A 720 -9.49 -6.45 7.84
C ARG A 720 -10.01 -5.12 8.39
N PHE A 721 -9.20 -4.09 8.29
CA PHE A 721 -9.54 -2.76 8.76
C PHE A 721 -10.65 -2.12 7.89
N ALA A 722 -10.53 -2.19 6.57
CA ALA A 722 -11.55 -1.70 5.63
C ALA A 722 -12.89 -2.42 5.83
N ALA A 723 -12.88 -3.75 6.06
CA ALA A 723 -14.07 -4.52 6.37
C ALA A 723 -14.77 -4.03 7.66
N ALA A 724 -14.00 -3.67 8.68
CA ALA A 724 -14.56 -3.10 9.90
C ALA A 724 -15.21 -1.73 9.67
N GLN A 725 -14.57 -0.87 8.89
CA GLN A 725 -15.15 0.43 8.53
C GLN A 725 -16.45 0.28 7.72
N ALA A 726 -16.46 -0.64 6.75
CA ALA A 726 -17.65 -0.95 5.96
C ALA A 726 -18.81 -1.46 6.83
N ALA A 727 -18.53 -2.32 7.80
CA ALA A 727 -19.55 -2.81 8.76
C ALA A 727 -20.11 -1.69 9.64
N ILE A 728 -19.28 -0.73 10.06
CA ILE A 728 -19.72 0.46 10.81
C ILE A 728 -20.62 1.35 9.93
N GLY A 729 -20.25 1.58 8.66
CA GLY A 729 -21.06 2.34 7.71
C GLY A 729 -22.45 1.76 7.55
N ARG A 730 -22.54 0.47 7.30
CA ARG A 730 -23.82 -0.27 7.17
C ARG A 730 -24.72 -0.16 8.41
N SER A 731 -24.13 -0.18 9.61
CA SER A 731 -24.90 -0.03 10.86
C SER A 731 -25.44 1.38 11.07
N SER A 732 -24.93 2.39 10.36
CA SER A 732 -25.40 3.78 10.43
C SER A 732 -26.55 4.05 9.46
N ASP A 733 -26.71 3.21 8.42
CA ASP A 733 -27.74 3.33 7.37
C ASP A 733 -29.03 2.53 7.70
N LEU A 734 -29.02 1.70 8.76
CA LEU A 734 -30.13 0.96 9.32
C LEU A 734 -30.71 1.67 10.55
#